data_53b1c3b5776c8024a3063a856bb1cb0d
#
_entry.id   53b1c3b5776c8024a3063a856bb1cb0d
#
_cell.length_a   1.000
_cell.length_b   1.000
_cell.length_c   1.000
_cell.angle_alpha   90.00
_cell.angle_beta   90.00
_cell.angle_gamma   90.00
#
_symmetry.space_group_name_H-M   'P 1'
#
loop_
_entity.id
_entity.type
_entity.pdbx_description
1 polymer ?
#
loop_
_entity_poly.entity_id
_entity_poly.type
_entity_poly.pdbx_seq_one_letter_code
_entity_poly.pdbx_strand_id
1 'polypeptide(L)'
;MDYLKEEVLKIQTDDIKEFLLQTSMLEQMSAPLCNAILNRNDSQLILETLEKNNMFVIPLDENRIWYRYHHLFSELLKQRLQLRGKATITELHNKASEWFKNNSMPLFAIEHAIVTENFEKSIQFLGEIVEAMWKNGQHAAIIKYGDLLPDELIKKNADFCLYYAWILIIAGQIQKAEPFLVSAETITKQIINYNNSSKEDVNYNLKLLGKISVANAYLNSIIANAEKTFHYSKIAMQNLSEDDPLWFSWGWYSVGIAETLSEHFKESIEAYEKALEYGKKSGNIYLISTIANRLSSLEARMGLYTSSYKKCSDLITFMKESGYSQITKSECTYAGVYSMMAGIESMQTDFDDALENIKTAYSLCKNESNNTIKVHVLMVYSLALYGRGDIAGIKKMINEADNILKQNIVFPTTMAMYIGMKGLMLIEQNELEKANHFFKENKLECDKKISYSDEHGYCPYALLLVIEMKFEEAEILLSKLLKMALAANRIERIIETKIIYAILNKAIGDKEKALINLIEALEDAANENILMSFVVYHSGIRDLLKEVYKIQATTKTKIPKKLIDKLKLALEKREKFMKNNLGSVLSDRELDILKLIAEDLSNQEIADKLFISLNTVKTHVRNILLKLEVENRSQAVNKAKEQVII
;
A
#
# COMPACT_ATOMS: atom_id res chain seq x y z
N MET A 1 -17.14 -40.03 26.10
CA MET A 1 -15.79 -39.49 26.40
C MET A 1 -15.75 -38.69 27.70
N ASP A 2 -16.78 -37.92 28.03
CA ASP A 2 -16.83 -37.12 29.28
C ASP A 2 -16.90 -37.97 30.56
N TYR A 3 -17.59 -39.11 30.52
CA TYR A 3 -17.64 -40.08 31.62
C TYR A 3 -16.25 -40.63 32.01
N LEU A 4 -15.40 -40.94 31.03
CA LEU A 4 -14.03 -41.46 31.28
C LEU A 4 -13.14 -40.40 31.95
N LYS A 5 -13.28 -39.11 31.58
CA LYS A 5 -12.51 -38.01 32.17
C LYS A 5 -12.94 -37.72 33.61
N GLU A 6 -14.24 -37.83 33.89
CA GLU A 6 -14.76 -37.67 35.24
C GLU A 6 -14.34 -38.82 36.18
N GLU A 7 -14.34 -40.06 35.71
CA GLU A 7 -13.88 -41.21 36.47
C GLU A 7 -12.38 -41.11 36.79
N VAL A 8 -11.56 -40.71 35.81
CA VAL A 8 -10.12 -40.49 35.99
C VAL A 8 -9.83 -39.46 37.08
N LEU A 9 -10.61 -38.38 37.12
CA LEU A 9 -10.43 -37.33 38.14
C LEU A 9 -10.92 -37.80 39.52
N LYS A 10 -12.00 -38.59 39.60
CA LYS A 10 -12.55 -39.10 40.88
C LYS A 10 -11.55 -39.98 41.63
N ILE A 11 -10.78 -40.79 40.92
CA ILE A 11 -9.84 -41.78 41.48
C ILE A 11 -8.59 -41.09 42.09
N GLN A 12 -8.30 -39.84 41.71
CA GLN A 12 -7.10 -39.12 42.22
C GLN A 12 -7.26 -38.73 43.68
N THR A 13 -6.11 -38.57 44.36
CA THR A 13 -6.05 -37.95 45.69
C THR A 13 -6.49 -36.48 45.62
N ASP A 14 -6.95 -35.95 46.74
CA ASP A 14 -7.44 -34.57 46.77
C ASP A 14 -6.31 -33.56 46.45
N ASP A 15 -5.07 -33.85 46.80
CA ASP A 15 -3.90 -33.06 46.45
C ASP A 15 -3.66 -33.00 44.92
N ILE A 16 -3.73 -34.15 44.26
CA ILE A 16 -3.59 -34.21 42.79
C ILE A 16 -4.78 -33.56 42.10
N LYS A 17 -6.01 -33.72 42.62
CA LYS A 17 -7.19 -33.03 42.08
C LYS A 17 -7.00 -31.52 42.14
N GLU A 18 -6.54 -30.99 43.26
CA GLU A 18 -6.32 -29.57 43.45
C GLU A 18 -5.19 -29.05 42.54
N PHE A 19 -4.10 -29.80 42.38
CA PHE A 19 -3.04 -29.51 41.43
C PHE A 19 -3.60 -29.38 39.99
N LEU A 20 -4.34 -30.39 39.52
CA LEU A 20 -4.93 -30.43 38.18
C LEU A 20 -5.88 -29.26 37.96
N LEU A 21 -6.75 -28.97 38.93
CA LEU A 21 -7.71 -27.87 38.84
C LEU A 21 -6.99 -26.51 38.75
N GLN A 22 -6.08 -26.22 39.67
CA GLN A 22 -5.46 -24.89 39.74
C GLN A 22 -4.47 -24.63 38.62
N THR A 23 -3.81 -25.66 38.06
CA THR A 23 -2.91 -25.49 36.91
C THR A 23 -3.64 -25.53 35.57
N SER A 24 -4.93 -25.89 35.54
CA SER A 24 -5.72 -26.00 34.30
C SER A 24 -5.88 -24.68 33.55
N MET A 25 -5.72 -23.55 34.25
CA MET A 25 -5.79 -22.22 33.65
C MET A 25 -4.56 -21.90 32.77
N LEU A 26 -3.49 -22.69 32.87
CA LEU A 26 -2.27 -22.54 32.08
C LEU A 26 -2.42 -23.26 30.73
N GLU A 27 -2.03 -22.59 29.63
CA GLU A 27 -1.95 -23.23 28.31
C GLU A 27 -0.76 -24.18 28.22
N GLN A 28 0.35 -23.78 28.84
CA GLN A 28 1.54 -24.59 29.05
C GLN A 28 2.06 -24.40 30.47
N MET A 29 2.63 -25.40 31.03
CA MET A 29 3.08 -25.44 32.41
C MET A 29 4.45 -26.06 32.54
N SER A 30 5.23 -25.52 33.47
CA SER A 30 6.52 -26.08 33.90
C SER A 30 6.51 -26.27 35.41
N ALA A 31 7.38 -27.13 35.94
CA ALA A 31 7.43 -27.37 37.37
C ALA A 31 7.74 -26.08 38.18
N PRO A 32 8.67 -25.21 37.76
CA PRO A 32 8.89 -23.92 38.44
C PRO A 32 7.66 -23.02 38.45
N LEU A 33 6.91 -22.95 37.32
CA LEU A 33 5.67 -22.18 37.22
C LEU A 33 4.59 -22.74 38.18
N CYS A 34 4.35 -24.03 38.13
CA CYS A 34 3.37 -24.69 39.02
C CYS A 34 3.76 -24.50 40.49
N ASN A 35 5.04 -24.63 40.82
CA ASN A 35 5.54 -24.40 42.19
C ASN A 35 5.24 -22.97 42.67
N ALA A 36 5.48 -21.97 41.81
CA ALA A 36 5.23 -20.57 42.14
C ALA A 36 3.74 -20.25 42.34
N ILE A 37 2.87 -20.82 41.50
CA ILE A 37 1.42 -20.58 41.57
C ILE A 37 0.79 -21.28 42.80
N LEU A 38 1.24 -22.51 43.08
CA LEU A 38 0.63 -23.37 44.11
C LEU A 38 1.35 -23.32 45.47
N ASN A 39 2.46 -22.56 45.57
CA ASN A 39 3.35 -22.48 46.74
C ASN A 39 3.82 -23.90 47.18
N ARG A 40 4.34 -24.68 46.25
CA ARG A 40 4.87 -26.04 46.47
C ARG A 40 6.25 -26.20 45.83
N ASN A 41 6.90 -27.35 45.96
CA ASN A 41 8.25 -27.60 45.43
C ASN A 41 8.40 -28.97 44.76
N ASP A 42 7.32 -29.73 44.61
CA ASP A 42 7.29 -31.11 44.09
C ASP A 42 6.54 -31.23 42.76
N SER A 43 6.23 -30.13 42.09
CA SER A 43 5.45 -30.13 40.83
C SER A 43 6.09 -30.98 39.72
N GLN A 44 7.44 -31.09 39.67
CA GLN A 44 8.12 -31.93 38.68
C GLN A 44 7.73 -33.42 38.87
N LEU A 45 7.77 -33.89 40.09
CA LEU A 45 7.40 -35.27 40.40
C LEU A 45 5.93 -35.57 40.06
N ILE A 46 5.05 -34.58 40.30
CA ILE A 46 3.63 -34.71 39.95
C ILE A 46 3.45 -34.77 38.44
N LEU A 47 4.06 -33.86 37.69
CA LEU A 47 3.93 -33.83 36.23
C LEU A 47 4.45 -35.12 35.59
N GLU A 48 5.62 -35.60 36.01
CA GLU A 48 6.16 -36.88 35.56
C GLU A 48 5.27 -38.09 35.93
N THR A 49 4.68 -38.08 37.12
CA THR A 49 3.77 -39.12 37.56
C THR A 49 2.49 -39.12 36.74
N LEU A 50 1.93 -37.94 36.45
CA LEU A 50 0.76 -37.79 35.62
C LEU A 50 1.02 -38.23 34.17
N GLU A 51 2.19 -37.89 33.60
CA GLU A 51 2.63 -38.35 32.28
C GLU A 51 2.74 -39.88 32.23
N LYS A 52 3.49 -40.49 33.16
CA LYS A 52 3.69 -41.94 33.24
C LYS A 52 2.38 -42.74 33.38
N ASN A 53 1.40 -42.16 34.07
CA ASN A 53 0.08 -42.76 34.27
C ASN A 53 -0.91 -42.41 33.13
N ASN A 54 -0.46 -41.80 32.01
CA ASN A 54 -1.29 -41.37 30.88
C ASN A 54 -2.49 -40.51 31.30
N MET A 55 -2.27 -39.59 32.24
CA MET A 55 -3.30 -38.73 32.84
C MET A 55 -3.53 -37.43 32.00
N PHE A 56 -3.58 -37.57 30.68
CA PHE A 56 -3.84 -36.47 29.76
C PHE A 56 -2.85 -35.28 29.86
N VAL A 57 -1.65 -35.49 30.40
CA VAL A 57 -0.52 -34.58 30.43
C VAL A 57 0.43 -34.95 29.29
N ILE A 58 0.80 -33.98 28.46
CA ILE A 58 1.62 -34.16 27.25
C ILE A 58 2.86 -33.29 27.39
N PRO A 59 4.08 -33.87 27.33
CA PRO A 59 5.30 -33.07 27.26
C PRO A 59 5.39 -32.34 25.91
N LEU A 60 5.89 -31.11 25.92
CA LEU A 60 6.03 -30.26 24.76
C LEU A 60 7.46 -30.23 24.20
N ASP A 61 8.41 -30.74 24.98
CA ASP A 61 9.83 -30.80 24.61
C ASP A 61 10.46 -32.12 25.09
N GLU A 62 11.60 -32.50 24.45
CA GLU A 62 12.34 -33.74 24.76
C GLU A 62 12.92 -33.76 26.17
N ASN A 63 13.22 -32.57 26.74
CA ASN A 63 13.77 -32.43 28.09
C ASN A 63 12.71 -32.46 29.18
N ARG A 64 11.43 -32.56 28.83
CA ARG A 64 10.29 -32.58 29.76
C ARG A 64 10.30 -31.37 30.72
N ILE A 65 10.60 -30.20 30.17
CA ILE A 65 10.54 -28.93 30.92
C ILE A 65 9.14 -28.34 30.86
N TRP A 66 8.52 -28.40 29.67
CA TRP A 66 7.20 -27.87 29.41
C TRP A 66 6.19 -28.96 29.14
N TYR A 67 5.00 -28.80 29.70
CA TYR A 67 3.87 -29.73 29.57
C TYR A 67 2.60 -28.95 29.21
N ARG A 68 1.62 -29.67 28.68
CA ARG A 68 0.25 -29.18 28.54
C ARG A 68 -0.75 -30.27 28.84
N TYR A 69 -1.96 -29.89 29.20
CA TYR A 69 -3.06 -30.81 29.23
C TYR A 69 -3.57 -31.11 27.81
N HIS A 70 -4.09 -32.33 27.60
CA HIS A 70 -4.91 -32.61 26.43
C HIS A 70 -6.12 -31.68 26.42
N HIS A 71 -6.43 -31.03 25.27
CA HIS A 71 -7.40 -29.95 25.21
C HIS A 71 -8.75 -30.25 25.85
N LEU A 72 -9.34 -31.45 25.57
CA LEU A 72 -10.62 -31.85 26.15
C LEU A 72 -10.57 -32.05 27.68
N PHE A 73 -9.42 -32.42 28.23
CA PHE A 73 -9.25 -32.56 29.67
C PHE A 73 -9.05 -31.16 30.31
N SER A 74 -8.31 -30.31 29.68
CA SER A 74 -8.15 -28.90 30.08
C SER A 74 -9.49 -28.18 30.20
N GLU A 75 -10.37 -28.35 29.21
CA GLU A 75 -11.72 -27.76 29.25
C GLU A 75 -12.55 -28.21 30.44
N LEU A 76 -12.56 -29.51 30.72
CA LEU A 76 -13.26 -30.06 31.91
C LEU A 76 -12.71 -29.47 33.21
N LEU A 77 -11.39 -29.43 33.35
CA LEU A 77 -10.74 -28.85 34.53
C LEU A 77 -11.04 -27.36 34.67
N LYS A 78 -10.98 -26.61 33.59
CA LYS A 78 -11.32 -25.16 33.57
C LYS A 78 -12.77 -24.90 34.00
N GLN A 79 -13.72 -25.70 33.50
CA GLN A 79 -15.13 -25.61 33.93
C GLN A 79 -15.29 -25.86 35.43
N ARG A 80 -14.58 -26.84 35.98
CA ARG A 80 -14.60 -27.13 37.43
C ARG A 80 -13.90 -26.04 38.24
N LEU A 81 -12.82 -25.50 37.74
CA LEU A 81 -12.13 -24.37 38.39
C LEU A 81 -13.04 -23.13 38.46
N GLN A 82 -13.86 -22.88 37.45
CA GLN A 82 -14.84 -21.78 37.47
C GLN A 82 -15.82 -21.87 38.64
N LEU A 83 -16.15 -23.08 39.13
CA LEU A 83 -17.02 -23.28 40.31
C LEU A 83 -16.35 -22.87 41.62
N ARG A 84 -15.02 -22.69 41.66
CA ARG A 84 -14.28 -22.20 42.84
C ARG A 84 -14.41 -20.70 43.08
N GLY A 85 -15.00 -19.99 42.13
CA GLY A 85 -15.27 -18.54 42.22
C GLY A 85 -14.17 -17.65 41.60
N LYS A 86 -14.59 -16.46 41.20
CA LYS A 86 -13.75 -15.47 40.48
C LYS A 86 -12.50 -15.07 41.25
N ALA A 87 -12.57 -14.97 42.59
CA ALA A 87 -11.44 -14.57 43.42
C ALA A 87 -10.25 -15.54 43.34
N THR A 88 -10.50 -16.84 43.41
CA THR A 88 -9.46 -17.90 43.30
C THR A 88 -8.80 -17.86 41.93
N ILE A 89 -9.59 -17.74 40.87
CA ILE A 89 -9.09 -17.66 39.49
C ILE A 89 -8.22 -16.43 39.31
N THR A 90 -8.67 -15.26 39.80
CA THR A 90 -7.91 -14.00 39.75
C THR A 90 -6.57 -14.12 40.47
N GLU A 91 -6.53 -14.76 41.66
CA GLU A 91 -5.28 -14.96 42.39
C GLU A 91 -4.29 -15.83 41.58
N LEU A 92 -4.76 -16.96 41.02
CA LEU A 92 -3.93 -17.88 40.24
C LEU A 92 -3.34 -17.17 39.01
N HIS A 93 -4.17 -16.43 38.25
CA HIS A 93 -3.70 -15.69 37.09
C HIS A 93 -2.72 -14.58 37.47
N ASN A 94 -2.92 -13.89 38.61
CA ASN A 94 -1.98 -12.88 39.08
C ASN A 94 -0.61 -13.49 39.43
N LYS A 95 -0.57 -14.64 40.09
CA LYS A 95 0.67 -15.36 40.38
C LYS A 95 1.37 -15.82 39.11
N ALA A 96 0.61 -16.32 38.13
CA ALA A 96 1.15 -16.71 36.83
C ALA A 96 1.73 -15.50 36.08
N SER A 97 1.00 -14.38 36.06
CA SER A 97 1.46 -13.12 35.44
C SER A 97 2.79 -12.64 36.02
N GLU A 98 2.92 -12.64 37.35
CA GLU A 98 4.18 -12.26 38.03
C GLU A 98 5.33 -13.22 37.70
N TRP A 99 5.05 -14.54 37.74
CA TRP A 99 6.08 -15.52 37.42
C TRP A 99 6.56 -15.39 35.99
N PHE A 100 5.66 -15.25 35.01
CA PHE A 100 6.02 -15.08 33.60
C PHE A 100 6.82 -13.80 33.36
N LYS A 101 6.46 -12.68 34.03
CA LYS A 101 7.24 -11.44 33.97
C LYS A 101 8.67 -11.65 34.45
N ASN A 102 8.82 -12.26 35.64
CA ASN A 102 10.13 -12.47 36.26
C ASN A 102 11.01 -13.48 35.51
N ASN A 103 10.42 -14.29 34.65
CA ASN A 103 11.12 -15.29 33.83
C ASN A 103 11.25 -14.86 32.35
N SER A 104 11.19 -13.57 32.05
CA SER A 104 11.37 -13.01 30.71
C SER A 104 10.38 -13.51 29.65
N MET A 105 9.15 -13.79 30.07
CA MET A 105 8.04 -14.22 29.21
C MET A 105 6.87 -13.21 29.27
N PRO A 106 7.10 -11.95 28.89
CA PRO A 106 6.16 -10.86 29.16
C PRO A 106 4.81 -11.01 28.42
N LEU A 107 4.76 -11.66 27.27
CA LEU A 107 3.50 -11.85 26.54
C LEU A 107 2.53 -12.74 27.32
N PHE A 108 3.01 -13.84 27.92
CA PHE A 108 2.19 -14.68 28.80
C PHE A 108 1.77 -13.92 30.07
N ALA A 109 2.67 -13.08 30.62
CA ALA A 109 2.35 -12.22 31.76
C ALA A 109 1.18 -11.29 31.46
N ILE A 110 1.17 -10.68 30.29
CA ILE A 110 0.12 -9.77 29.81
C ILE A 110 -1.21 -10.53 29.63
N GLU A 111 -1.19 -11.71 28.99
CA GLU A 111 -2.40 -12.51 28.78
C GLU A 111 -3.08 -12.89 30.10
N HIS A 112 -2.30 -13.29 31.09
CA HIS A 112 -2.83 -13.58 32.43
C HIS A 112 -3.34 -12.32 33.15
N ALA A 113 -2.70 -11.17 32.99
CA ALA A 113 -3.17 -9.92 33.58
C ALA A 113 -4.49 -9.43 32.93
N ILE A 114 -4.64 -9.60 31.62
CA ILE A 114 -5.90 -9.27 30.90
C ILE A 114 -7.06 -10.13 31.41
N VAL A 115 -6.86 -11.42 31.62
CA VAL A 115 -7.91 -12.32 32.12
C VAL A 115 -8.43 -11.90 33.50
N THR A 116 -7.58 -11.29 34.32
CA THR A 116 -7.98 -10.76 35.64
C THR A 116 -8.58 -9.35 35.58
N GLU A 117 -8.74 -8.78 34.38
CA GLU A 117 -9.17 -7.39 34.19
C GLU A 117 -8.20 -6.36 34.83
N ASN A 118 -6.95 -6.79 35.11
CA ASN A 118 -5.91 -5.89 35.62
C ASN A 118 -5.24 -5.16 34.45
N PHE A 119 -6.01 -4.30 33.78
CA PHE A 119 -5.60 -3.60 32.57
C PHE A 119 -4.45 -2.62 32.80
N GLU A 120 -4.36 -2.00 34.00
CA GLU A 120 -3.26 -1.10 34.33
C GLU A 120 -1.92 -1.82 34.31
N LYS A 121 -1.86 -3.01 34.92
CA LYS A 121 -0.66 -3.86 34.92
C LYS A 121 -0.33 -4.36 33.52
N SER A 122 -1.35 -4.74 32.73
CA SER A 122 -1.17 -5.16 31.34
C SER A 122 -0.54 -4.06 30.49
N ILE A 123 -1.00 -2.82 30.64
CA ILE A 123 -0.49 -1.66 29.89
C ILE A 123 0.93 -1.29 30.34
N GLN A 124 1.22 -1.39 31.63
CA GLN A 124 2.58 -1.19 32.13
C GLN A 124 3.54 -2.20 31.48
N PHE A 125 3.21 -3.47 31.47
CA PHE A 125 4.05 -4.52 30.87
C PHE A 125 4.20 -4.32 29.36
N LEU A 126 3.11 -3.95 28.68
CA LEU A 126 3.15 -3.63 27.26
C LEU A 126 4.09 -2.45 26.98
N GLY A 127 4.03 -1.37 27.77
CA GLY A 127 4.92 -0.23 27.62
C GLY A 127 6.39 -0.60 27.71
N GLU A 128 6.74 -1.55 28.61
CA GLU A 128 8.12 -2.02 28.79
C GLU A 128 8.66 -2.80 27.58
N ILE A 129 7.78 -3.48 26.79
CA ILE A 129 8.21 -4.40 25.71
C ILE A 129 7.79 -3.98 24.32
N VAL A 130 6.89 -3.00 24.19
CA VAL A 130 6.26 -2.66 22.91
C VAL A 130 7.27 -2.24 21.83
N GLU A 131 8.35 -1.54 22.20
CA GLU A 131 9.40 -1.21 21.24
C GLU A 131 10.09 -2.47 20.68
N ALA A 132 10.37 -3.45 21.54
CA ALA A 132 10.94 -4.72 21.11
C ALA A 132 9.95 -5.51 20.23
N MET A 133 8.66 -5.52 20.59
CA MET A 133 7.62 -6.13 19.77
C MET A 133 7.56 -5.49 18.38
N TRP A 134 7.59 -4.18 18.32
CA TRP A 134 7.58 -3.43 17.06
C TRP A 134 8.82 -3.72 16.21
N LYS A 135 10.03 -3.67 16.80
CA LYS A 135 11.29 -4.01 16.12
C LYS A 135 11.28 -5.44 15.55
N ASN A 136 10.63 -6.37 16.24
CA ASN A 136 10.54 -7.78 15.84
C ASN A 136 9.33 -8.06 14.91
N GLY A 137 8.62 -7.03 14.43
CA GLY A 137 7.49 -7.18 13.49
C GLY A 137 6.22 -7.77 14.10
N GLN A 138 6.07 -7.78 15.43
CA GLN A 138 4.88 -8.31 16.13
C GLN A 138 3.69 -7.33 16.08
N HIS A 139 3.47 -6.72 14.92
CA HIS A 139 2.47 -5.66 14.73
C HIS A 139 1.04 -6.13 15.04
N ALA A 140 0.70 -7.36 14.62
CA ALA A 140 -0.62 -7.93 14.89
C ALA A 140 -0.91 -8.10 16.39
N ALA A 141 0.11 -8.42 17.20
CA ALA A 141 -0.03 -8.51 18.65
C ALA A 141 -0.24 -7.13 19.28
N ILE A 142 0.46 -6.09 18.79
CA ILE A 142 0.27 -4.71 19.25
C ILE A 142 -1.16 -4.24 18.99
N ILE A 143 -1.71 -4.52 17.78
CA ILE A 143 -3.11 -4.21 17.46
C ILE A 143 -4.06 -4.99 18.36
N LYS A 144 -3.85 -6.32 18.49
CA LYS A 144 -4.70 -7.18 19.35
C LYS A 144 -4.82 -6.61 20.77
N TYR A 145 -3.70 -6.25 21.39
CA TYR A 145 -3.72 -5.71 22.74
C TYR A 145 -4.30 -4.30 22.79
N GLY A 146 -4.02 -3.46 21.80
CA GLY A 146 -4.61 -2.12 21.71
C GLY A 146 -6.13 -2.15 21.57
N ASP A 147 -6.68 -3.13 20.83
CA ASP A 147 -8.12 -3.28 20.66
C ASP A 147 -8.82 -3.94 21.87
N LEU A 148 -8.09 -4.71 22.68
CA LEU A 148 -8.62 -5.37 23.88
C LEU A 148 -8.63 -4.49 25.13
N LEU A 149 -7.75 -3.48 25.19
CA LEU A 149 -7.55 -2.69 26.39
C LEU A 149 -8.35 -1.37 26.31
N PRO A 150 -8.81 -0.84 27.45
CA PRO A 150 -9.55 0.42 27.47
C PRO A 150 -8.67 1.60 27.01
N ASP A 151 -9.15 2.37 26.03
CA ASP A 151 -8.44 3.53 25.47
C ASP A 151 -7.96 4.52 26.54
N GLU A 152 -8.78 4.79 27.57
CA GLU A 152 -8.47 5.73 28.64
C GLU A 152 -7.30 5.28 29.51
N LEU A 153 -7.04 3.99 29.59
CA LEU A 153 -5.87 3.44 30.27
C LEU A 153 -4.66 3.41 29.35
N ILE A 154 -4.84 3.06 28.08
CA ILE A 154 -3.75 3.12 27.07
C ILE A 154 -3.18 4.52 27.02
N LYS A 155 -4.02 5.56 26.99
CA LYS A 155 -3.63 6.97 26.94
C LYS A 155 -2.78 7.43 28.13
N LYS A 156 -2.64 6.62 29.18
CA LYS A 156 -1.74 6.90 30.33
C LYS A 156 -0.31 6.37 30.12
N ASN A 157 -0.05 5.61 29.07
CA ASN A 157 1.28 5.04 28.77
C ASN A 157 1.80 5.56 27.42
N ALA A 158 2.77 6.47 27.48
CA ALA A 158 3.28 7.15 26.27
C ALA A 158 3.97 6.21 25.29
N ASP A 159 4.70 5.20 25.76
CA ASP A 159 5.38 4.23 24.91
C ASP A 159 4.37 3.38 24.14
N PHE A 160 3.40 2.78 24.84
CA PHE A 160 2.39 1.97 24.17
C PHE A 160 1.53 2.80 23.21
N CYS A 161 1.16 4.03 23.58
CA CYS A 161 0.48 4.98 22.71
C CYS A 161 1.23 5.21 21.40
N LEU A 162 2.55 5.46 21.46
CA LEU A 162 3.38 5.70 20.28
C LEU A 162 3.33 4.53 19.31
N TYR A 163 3.64 3.31 19.78
CA TYR A 163 3.75 2.15 18.89
C TYR A 163 2.40 1.65 18.39
N TYR A 164 1.36 1.73 19.21
CA TYR A 164 0.00 1.42 18.79
C TYR A 164 -0.49 2.40 17.71
N ALA A 165 -0.32 3.71 17.95
CA ALA A 165 -0.63 4.74 16.97
C ALA A 165 0.17 4.58 15.68
N TRP A 166 1.47 4.25 15.76
CA TRP A 166 2.30 3.99 14.59
C TRP A 166 1.72 2.90 13.69
N ILE A 167 1.31 1.78 14.28
CA ILE A 167 0.71 0.68 13.50
C ILE A 167 -0.65 1.07 12.92
N LEU A 168 -1.48 1.82 13.67
CA LEU A 168 -2.75 2.35 13.17
C LEU A 168 -2.55 3.29 11.98
N ILE A 169 -1.52 4.15 12.01
CA ILE A 169 -1.19 5.04 10.90
C ILE A 169 -0.81 4.24 9.64
N ILE A 170 0.05 3.23 9.79
CA ILE A 170 0.45 2.36 8.67
C ILE A 170 -0.76 1.61 8.10
N ALA A 171 -1.72 1.22 8.95
CA ALA A 171 -2.97 0.59 8.54
C ALA A 171 -4.01 1.58 7.95
N GLY A 172 -3.70 2.89 7.89
CA GLY A 172 -4.60 3.92 7.35
C GLY A 172 -5.69 4.40 8.32
N GLN A 173 -5.63 3.98 9.60
CA GLN A 173 -6.61 4.35 10.64
C GLN A 173 -6.19 5.64 11.36
N ILE A 174 -6.03 6.72 10.61
CA ILE A 174 -5.45 7.99 11.08
C ILE A 174 -6.26 8.60 12.22
N GLN A 175 -7.59 8.64 12.09
CA GLN A 175 -8.49 9.22 13.10
C GLN A 175 -8.43 8.49 14.43
N LYS A 176 -8.22 7.16 14.41
CA LYS A 176 -8.03 6.36 15.63
C LYS A 176 -6.64 6.57 16.24
N ALA A 177 -5.62 6.81 15.41
CA ALA A 177 -4.23 6.97 15.87
C ALA A 177 -3.97 8.33 16.57
N GLU A 178 -4.54 9.41 16.05
CA GLU A 178 -4.26 10.78 16.49
C GLU A 178 -4.42 11.01 18.01
N PRO A 179 -5.53 10.56 18.68
CA PRO A 179 -5.69 10.75 20.12
C PRO A 179 -4.59 10.10 20.97
N PHE A 180 -4.03 8.98 20.54
CA PHE A 180 -2.94 8.31 21.25
C PHE A 180 -1.63 9.08 21.11
N LEU A 181 -1.31 9.64 19.93
CA LEU A 181 -0.13 10.50 19.77
C LEU A 181 -0.23 11.78 20.59
N VAL A 182 -1.40 12.41 20.64
CA VAL A 182 -1.65 13.59 21.48
C VAL A 182 -1.43 13.25 22.95
N SER A 183 -1.92 12.11 23.42
CA SER A 183 -1.72 11.68 24.81
C SER A 183 -0.25 11.38 25.10
N ALA A 184 0.45 10.66 24.21
CA ALA A 184 1.86 10.37 24.35
C ALA A 184 2.70 11.66 24.43
N GLU A 185 2.46 12.61 23.54
CA GLU A 185 3.16 13.90 23.53
C GLU A 185 2.91 14.70 24.81
N THR A 186 1.64 14.71 25.27
CA THR A 186 1.26 15.44 26.48
C THR A 186 1.96 14.89 27.72
N ILE A 187 1.90 13.57 27.94
CA ILE A 187 2.56 12.91 29.09
C ILE A 187 4.07 13.16 29.04
N THR A 188 4.68 12.95 27.90
CA THR A 188 6.12 13.10 27.72
C THR A 188 6.56 14.54 28.04
N LYS A 189 5.84 15.55 27.53
CA LYS A 189 6.11 16.97 27.84
C LYS A 189 5.89 17.31 29.32
N GLN A 190 4.87 16.72 29.96
CA GLN A 190 4.65 16.93 31.41
C GLN A 190 5.83 16.43 32.23
N ILE A 191 6.37 15.23 31.91
CA ILE A 191 7.52 14.68 32.63
C ILE A 191 8.78 15.52 32.40
N ILE A 192 9.03 15.97 31.16
CA ILE A 192 10.18 16.83 30.83
C ILE A 192 10.13 18.14 31.59
N ASN A 193 8.96 18.74 31.77
CA ASN A 193 8.77 20.03 32.42
C ASN A 193 8.57 19.93 33.94
N TYR A 194 8.51 18.72 34.49
CA TYR A 194 8.34 18.55 35.95
C TYR A 194 9.64 18.78 36.68
N ASN A 195 9.67 19.78 37.58
CA ASN A 195 10.89 20.24 38.26
C ASN A 195 11.62 19.17 39.09
N ASN A 196 10.93 18.10 39.50
CA ASN A 196 11.48 17.01 40.29
C ASN A 196 11.81 15.75 39.47
N SER A 197 11.73 15.79 38.16
CA SER A 197 12.12 14.66 37.30
C SER A 197 13.63 14.42 37.38
N SER A 198 14.04 13.15 37.41
CA SER A 198 15.46 12.82 37.34
C SER A 198 16.05 13.21 36.00
N LYS A 199 17.37 13.42 35.92
CA LYS A 199 18.04 13.67 34.62
C LYS A 199 17.86 12.50 33.65
N GLU A 200 17.77 11.27 34.15
CA GLU A 200 17.56 10.06 33.36
C GLU A 200 16.16 10.05 32.78
N ASP A 201 15.12 10.37 33.58
CA ASP A 201 13.75 10.46 33.12
C ASP A 201 13.57 11.55 32.04
N VAL A 202 14.17 12.71 32.27
CA VAL A 202 14.14 13.81 31.29
C VAL A 202 14.79 13.38 29.98
N ASN A 203 15.98 12.76 30.04
CA ASN A 203 16.69 12.31 28.84
C ASN A 203 15.92 11.20 28.08
N TYR A 204 15.34 10.24 28.80
CA TYR A 204 14.48 9.23 28.22
C TYR A 204 13.28 9.86 27.51
N ASN A 205 12.59 10.79 28.19
CA ASN A 205 11.40 11.43 27.63
C ASN A 205 11.72 12.41 26.48
N LEU A 206 12.90 13.03 26.43
CA LEU A 206 13.34 13.77 25.25
C LEU A 206 13.50 12.86 24.03
N LYS A 207 14.14 11.70 24.19
CA LYS A 207 14.24 10.71 23.12
C LYS A 207 12.87 10.21 22.68
N LEU A 208 11.99 9.92 23.64
CA LEU A 208 10.61 9.49 23.35
C LEU A 208 9.82 10.58 22.60
N LEU A 209 9.99 11.86 22.99
CA LEU A 209 9.41 13.00 22.26
C LEU A 209 9.91 13.06 20.81
N GLY A 210 11.20 12.78 20.59
CA GLY A 210 11.75 12.65 19.24
C GLY A 210 11.03 11.57 18.41
N LYS A 211 10.84 10.38 18.99
CA LYS A 211 10.13 9.25 18.35
C LYS A 211 8.65 9.59 18.07
N ILE A 212 7.96 10.18 19.04
CA ILE A 212 6.56 10.66 18.90
C ILE A 212 6.47 11.70 17.80
N SER A 213 7.45 12.59 17.71
CA SER A 213 7.49 13.63 16.67
C SER A 213 7.68 13.04 15.27
N VAL A 214 8.46 11.97 15.12
CA VAL A 214 8.52 11.22 13.84
C VAL A 214 7.13 10.68 13.46
N ALA A 215 6.42 10.06 14.41
CA ALA A 215 5.08 9.53 14.16
C ALA A 215 4.08 10.64 13.78
N ASN A 216 4.13 11.78 14.47
CA ASN A 216 3.32 12.96 14.16
C ASN A 216 3.67 13.55 12.78
N ALA A 217 4.96 13.64 12.41
CA ALA A 217 5.37 14.09 11.09
C ALA A 217 4.81 13.15 10.00
N TYR A 218 4.93 11.84 10.21
CA TYR A 218 4.40 10.84 9.28
C TYR A 218 2.88 10.92 9.15
N LEU A 219 2.13 11.02 10.26
CA LEU A 219 0.67 11.20 10.26
C LEU A 219 0.27 12.46 9.46
N ASN A 220 0.91 13.61 9.76
CA ASN A 220 0.59 14.87 9.09
C ASN A 220 0.95 14.86 7.60
N SER A 221 1.96 14.07 7.20
CA SER A 221 2.30 13.90 5.79
C SER A 221 1.21 13.15 4.99
N ILE A 222 0.50 12.21 5.62
CA ILE A 222 -0.60 11.48 4.99
C ILE A 222 -1.79 12.40 4.70
N ILE A 223 -2.04 13.37 5.56
CA ILE A 223 -3.10 14.38 5.37
C ILE A 223 -2.61 15.63 4.63
N ALA A 224 -1.41 15.58 4.03
CA ALA A 224 -0.77 16.66 3.26
C ALA A 224 -0.61 17.98 4.03
N ASN A 225 -0.44 17.95 5.35
CA ASN A 225 -0.17 19.13 6.16
C ASN A 225 1.34 19.39 6.22
N ALA A 226 1.87 20.11 5.23
CA ALA A 226 3.30 20.40 5.11
C ALA A 226 3.86 21.15 6.34
N GLU A 227 3.14 22.15 6.86
CA GLU A 227 3.57 22.95 8.00
C GLU A 227 3.77 22.11 9.27
N LYS A 228 2.79 21.29 9.62
CA LYS A 228 2.90 20.40 10.77
C LYS A 228 3.95 19.30 10.56
N THR A 229 4.06 18.77 9.35
CA THR A 229 5.10 17.78 9.01
C THR A 229 6.49 18.36 9.25
N PHE A 230 6.75 19.59 8.78
CA PHE A 230 8.01 20.29 8.99
C PHE A 230 8.25 20.60 10.47
N HIS A 231 7.24 21.07 11.18
CA HIS A 231 7.33 21.36 12.63
C HIS A 231 7.77 20.12 13.41
N TYR A 232 7.11 18.99 13.20
CA TYR A 232 7.42 17.77 13.94
C TYR A 232 8.74 17.12 13.49
N SER A 233 9.13 17.19 12.23
CA SER A 233 10.44 16.70 11.77
C SER A 233 11.58 17.46 12.43
N LYS A 234 11.43 18.78 12.64
CA LYS A 234 12.40 19.60 13.36
C LYS A 234 12.53 19.18 14.83
N ILE A 235 11.40 18.96 15.53
CA ILE A 235 11.43 18.47 16.93
C ILE A 235 12.07 17.08 16.99
N ALA A 236 11.78 16.20 16.04
CA ALA A 236 12.40 14.88 15.97
C ALA A 236 13.93 14.98 15.90
N MET A 237 14.45 15.78 14.98
CA MET A 237 15.91 15.94 14.81
C MET A 237 16.61 16.63 15.98
N GLN A 238 15.90 17.46 16.77
CA GLN A 238 16.44 18.06 17.99
C GLN A 238 16.59 17.07 19.15
N ASN A 239 15.81 15.97 19.16
CA ASN A 239 15.71 15.05 20.29
C ASN A 239 16.20 13.63 19.97
N LEU A 240 16.47 13.29 18.70
CA LEU A 240 17.08 12.03 18.29
C LEU A 240 18.58 12.21 18.10
N SER A 241 19.35 11.14 18.30
CA SER A 241 20.80 11.15 18.15
C SER A 241 21.28 9.98 17.27
N GLU A 242 22.50 10.09 16.75
CA GLU A 242 23.16 9.06 15.94
C GLU A 242 23.42 7.75 16.70
N ASP A 243 23.38 7.78 18.03
CA ASP A 243 23.55 6.59 18.88
C ASP A 243 22.40 5.60 18.72
N ASP A 244 21.22 6.06 18.25
CA ASP A 244 20.11 5.21 17.83
C ASP A 244 19.89 5.36 16.33
N PRO A 245 20.69 4.64 15.51
CA PRO A 245 20.64 4.79 14.05
C PRO A 245 19.27 4.46 13.45
N LEU A 246 18.46 3.62 14.11
CA LEU A 246 17.12 3.29 13.65
C LEU A 246 16.20 4.52 13.72
N TRP A 247 16.08 5.15 14.88
CA TRP A 247 15.22 6.31 15.05
C TRP A 247 15.78 7.57 14.42
N PHE A 248 17.11 7.71 14.36
CA PHE A 248 17.75 8.83 13.67
C PHE A 248 17.50 8.75 12.15
N SER A 249 17.50 7.54 11.58
CA SER A 249 17.10 7.31 10.19
C SER A 249 15.63 7.70 9.94
N TRP A 250 14.71 7.32 10.83
CA TRP A 250 13.32 7.76 10.77
C TRP A 250 13.18 9.28 10.89
N GLY A 251 14.02 9.92 11.70
CA GLY A 251 14.10 11.38 11.80
C GLY A 251 14.46 12.03 10.47
N TRP A 252 15.54 11.59 9.83
CA TRP A 252 15.92 12.08 8.48
C TRP A 252 14.87 11.75 7.42
N TYR A 253 14.23 10.59 7.50
CA TYR A 253 13.11 10.25 6.62
C TYR A 253 11.95 11.24 6.75
N SER A 254 11.62 11.65 7.99
CA SER A 254 10.58 12.67 8.22
C SER A 254 10.95 14.05 7.67
N VAL A 255 12.24 14.42 7.72
CA VAL A 255 12.76 15.62 7.06
C VAL A 255 12.58 15.51 5.55
N GLY A 256 12.98 14.38 4.94
CA GLY A 256 12.81 14.16 3.50
C GLY A 256 11.35 14.28 3.05
N ILE A 257 10.40 13.76 3.84
CA ILE A 257 8.97 13.95 3.55
C ILE A 257 8.57 15.43 3.65
N ALA A 258 8.99 16.13 4.68
CA ALA A 258 8.66 17.53 4.89
C ALA A 258 9.15 18.40 3.72
N GLU A 259 10.40 18.18 3.28
CA GLU A 259 10.98 18.87 2.12
C GLU A 259 10.27 18.50 0.81
N THR A 260 9.86 17.22 0.64
CA THR A 260 9.06 16.81 -0.53
C THR A 260 7.72 17.57 -0.58
N LEU A 261 7.01 17.67 0.55
CA LEU A 261 5.74 18.39 0.63
C LEU A 261 5.88 19.91 0.44
N SER A 262 7.05 20.44 0.77
CA SER A 262 7.41 21.85 0.55
C SER A 262 7.97 22.11 -0.85
N GLU A 263 8.04 21.08 -1.71
CA GLU A 263 8.57 21.11 -3.08
C GLU A 263 10.08 21.44 -3.16
N HIS A 264 10.82 21.27 -2.06
CA HIS A 264 12.28 21.39 -1.99
C HIS A 264 12.94 20.04 -2.33
N PHE A 265 12.86 19.62 -3.58
CA PHE A 265 13.21 18.25 -3.98
C PHE A 265 14.69 17.92 -3.83
N LYS A 266 15.60 18.87 -3.97
CA LYS A 266 17.03 18.67 -3.77
C LYS A 266 17.33 18.36 -2.31
N GLU A 267 16.82 19.16 -1.40
CA GLU A 267 16.95 18.99 0.06
C GLU A 267 16.28 17.68 0.52
N SER A 268 15.18 17.33 -0.14
CA SER A 268 14.50 16.04 0.10
C SER A 268 15.37 14.84 -0.27
N ILE A 269 16.03 14.85 -1.42
CA ILE A 269 16.97 13.82 -1.84
C ILE A 269 18.11 13.68 -0.84
N GLU A 270 18.75 14.81 -0.46
CA GLU A 270 19.84 14.83 0.52
C GLU A 270 19.40 14.24 1.88
N ALA A 271 18.19 14.57 2.33
CA ALA A 271 17.63 14.03 3.57
C ALA A 271 17.36 12.52 3.47
N TYR A 272 16.80 12.04 2.36
CA TYR A 272 16.58 10.60 2.16
C TYR A 272 17.89 9.82 2.01
N GLU A 273 18.94 10.39 1.42
CA GLU A 273 20.26 9.77 1.34
C GLU A 273 20.87 9.59 2.74
N LYS A 274 20.78 10.61 3.61
CA LYS A 274 21.17 10.50 5.03
C LYS A 274 20.32 9.47 5.76
N ALA A 275 19.00 9.48 5.56
CA ALA A 275 18.12 8.48 6.13
C ALA A 275 18.55 7.06 5.72
N LEU A 276 18.90 6.85 4.44
CA LEU A 276 19.34 5.56 3.92
C LEU A 276 20.68 5.11 4.53
N GLU A 277 21.61 6.03 4.74
CA GLU A 277 22.90 5.76 5.40
C GLU A 277 22.67 5.21 6.83
N TYR A 278 21.89 5.91 7.66
CA TYR A 278 21.58 5.46 9.02
C TYR A 278 20.66 4.24 9.05
N GLY A 279 19.76 4.12 8.08
CA GLY A 279 18.95 2.93 7.88
C GLY A 279 19.80 1.68 7.67
N LYS A 280 20.84 1.75 6.85
CA LYS A 280 21.81 0.67 6.65
C LYS A 280 22.58 0.34 7.93
N LYS A 281 23.01 1.35 8.70
CA LYS A 281 23.66 1.15 10.01
C LYS A 281 22.73 0.45 11.02
N SER A 282 21.42 0.70 10.96
CA SER A 282 20.45 0.07 11.84
C SER A 282 20.13 -1.38 11.47
N GLY A 283 20.45 -1.83 10.26
CA GLY A 283 20.08 -3.14 9.73
C GLY A 283 18.58 -3.37 9.53
N ASN A 284 17.74 -2.32 9.70
CA ASN A 284 16.30 -2.44 9.54
C ASN A 284 15.90 -2.37 8.06
N ILE A 285 15.66 -3.53 7.45
CA ILE A 285 15.40 -3.63 6.02
C ILE A 285 14.06 -3.01 5.62
N TYR A 286 13.03 -3.06 6.48
CA TYR A 286 11.76 -2.37 6.23
C TYR A 286 11.98 -0.85 6.05
N LEU A 287 12.77 -0.24 6.93
CA LEU A 287 13.10 1.18 6.84
C LEU A 287 13.95 1.48 5.61
N ILE A 288 15.00 0.70 5.34
CA ILE A 288 15.86 0.85 4.16
C ILE A 288 15.03 0.87 2.88
N SER A 289 14.12 -0.09 2.72
CA SER A 289 13.29 -0.17 1.52
C SER A 289 12.24 0.92 1.45
N THR A 290 11.67 1.33 2.57
CA THR A 290 10.74 2.47 2.63
C THR A 290 11.43 3.74 2.14
N ILE A 291 12.64 4.00 2.61
CA ILE A 291 13.46 5.16 2.18
C ILE A 291 13.84 5.03 0.71
N ALA A 292 14.36 3.87 0.30
CA ALA A 292 14.78 3.63 -1.08
C ALA A 292 13.62 3.81 -2.07
N ASN A 293 12.42 3.33 -1.73
CA ASN A 293 11.22 3.55 -2.52
C ASN A 293 10.88 5.04 -2.67
N ARG A 294 10.96 5.82 -1.59
CA ARG A 294 10.69 7.27 -1.66
C ARG A 294 11.72 8.00 -2.50
N LEU A 295 13.01 7.70 -2.28
CA LEU A 295 14.11 8.28 -3.04
C LEU A 295 14.00 7.93 -4.52
N SER A 296 13.79 6.66 -4.85
CA SER A 296 13.61 6.20 -6.23
C SER A 296 12.38 6.84 -6.89
N SER A 297 11.26 6.96 -6.17
CA SER A 297 10.06 7.64 -6.68
C SER A 297 10.32 9.11 -7.00
N LEU A 298 11.07 9.80 -6.15
CA LEU A 298 11.41 11.20 -6.36
C LEU A 298 12.36 11.38 -7.56
N GLU A 299 13.39 10.54 -7.66
CA GLU A 299 14.30 10.51 -8.80
C GLU A 299 13.57 10.23 -10.13
N ALA A 300 12.68 9.23 -10.12
CA ALA A 300 11.89 8.89 -11.31
C ALA A 300 11.06 10.10 -11.79
N ARG A 301 10.42 10.83 -10.89
CA ARG A 301 9.64 12.03 -11.23
C ARG A 301 10.48 13.18 -11.77
N MET A 302 11.76 13.23 -11.40
CA MET A 302 12.75 14.16 -11.97
C MET A 302 13.32 13.66 -13.30
N GLY A 303 12.85 12.52 -13.80
CA GLY A 303 13.34 11.92 -15.06
C GLY A 303 14.66 11.16 -14.90
N LEU A 304 15.07 10.79 -13.69
CA LEU A 304 16.32 10.05 -13.41
C LEU A 304 16.04 8.54 -13.32
N TYR A 305 15.42 7.97 -14.35
CA TYR A 305 14.96 6.58 -14.35
C TYR A 305 16.09 5.55 -14.23
N THR A 306 17.20 5.77 -14.92
CA THR A 306 18.37 4.88 -14.86
C THR A 306 18.93 4.81 -13.43
N SER A 307 19.07 5.94 -12.74
CA SER A 307 19.52 5.99 -11.34
C SER A 307 18.53 5.31 -10.41
N SER A 308 17.25 5.63 -10.54
CA SER A 308 16.16 5.06 -9.75
C SER A 308 16.09 3.52 -9.88
N TYR A 309 16.11 3.02 -11.11
CA TYR A 309 16.08 1.58 -11.40
C TYR A 309 17.28 0.84 -10.79
N LYS A 310 18.49 1.41 -10.95
CA LYS A 310 19.71 0.84 -10.35
C LYS A 310 19.60 0.73 -8.84
N LYS A 311 19.12 1.78 -8.14
CA LYS A 311 18.92 1.74 -6.68
C LYS A 311 17.93 0.63 -6.27
N CYS A 312 16.86 0.44 -7.03
CA CYS A 312 15.90 -0.64 -6.80
C CYS A 312 16.56 -2.03 -6.97
N SER A 313 17.32 -2.22 -8.04
CA SER A 313 18.02 -3.47 -8.33
C SER A 313 19.08 -3.79 -7.26
N ASP A 314 19.88 -2.80 -6.88
CA ASP A 314 20.90 -2.93 -5.82
C ASP A 314 20.25 -3.30 -4.47
N LEU A 315 19.09 -2.71 -4.17
CA LEU A 315 18.34 -3.01 -2.96
C LEU A 315 17.80 -4.45 -2.96
N ILE A 316 17.25 -4.95 -4.07
CA ILE A 316 16.79 -6.34 -4.17
C ILE A 316 17.97 -7.31 -3.95
N THR A 317 19.13 -7.01 -4.53
CA THR A 317 20.33 -7.81 -4.36
C THR A 317 20.77 -7.83 -2.90
N PHE A 318 20.85 -6.66 -2.26
CA PHE A 318 21.18 -6.54 -0.83
C PHE A 318 20.21 -7.33 0.05
N MET A 319 18.91 -7.25 -0.22
CA MET A 319 17.89 -7.96 0.55
C MET A 319 18.01 -9.49 0.38
N LYS A 320 18.36 -9.98 -0.80
CA LYS A 320 18.59 -11.41 -1.06
C LYS A 320 19.84 -11.92 -0.35
N GLU A 321 20.94 -11.18 -0.42
CA GLU A 321 22.23 -11.55 0.18
C GLU A 321 22.20 -11.53 1.71
N SER A 322 21.42 -10.64 2.32
CA SER A 322 21.27 -10.55 3.77
C SER A 322 20.44 -11.69 4.40
N GLY A 323 19.96 -12.65 3.61
CA GLY A 323 19.15 -13.78 4.09
C GLY A 323 17.77 -13.39 4.63
N TYR A 324 17.36 -12.15 4.43
CA TYR A 324 16.17 -11.55 5.01
C TYR A 324 14.86 -12.23 4.58
N SER A 325 14.83 -12.82 3.40
CA SER A 325 13.67 -13.58 2.89
C SER A 325 13.26 -14.78 3.76
N GLN A 326 14.20 -15.26 4.63
CA GLN A 326 13.94 -16.39 5.54
C GLN A 326 13.55 -15.96 6.96
N ILE A 327 13.86 -14.72 7.37
CA ILE A 327 13.74 -14.27 8.76
C ILE A 327 12.45 -13.47 9.00
N THR A 328 11.96 -12.75 8.02
CA THR A 328 10.75 -11.94 8.15
C THR A 328 9.80 -12.18 6.99
N LYS A 329 8.54 -12.47 7.34
CA LYS A 329 7.41 -12.53 6.39
C LYS A 329 6.96 -11.15 5.90
N SER A 330 7.80 -10.11 5.95
CA SER A 330 7.46 -8.76 5.47
C SER A 330 7.60 -8.68 3.96
N GLU A 331 6.66 -9.29 3.27
CA GLU A 331 6.58 -9.34 1.80
C GLU A 331 6.30 -7.95 1.21
N CYS A 332 5.69 -7.05 2.00
CA CYS A 332 5.33 -5.69 1.61
C CYS A 332 6.53 -4.82 1.21
N THR A 333 7.67 -5.06 1.84
CA THR A 333 8.92 -4.35 1.60
C THR A 333 9.42 -4.56 0.17
N TYR A 334 9.40 -5.80 -0.30
CA TYR A 334 9.73 -6.14 -1.68
C TYR A 334 8.68 -5.63 -2.67
N ALA A 335 7.40 -5.64 -2.28
CA ALA A 335 6.31 -5.19 -3.15
C ALA A 335 6.51 -3.75 -3.63
N GLY A 336 6.95 -2.84 -2.74
CA GLY A 336 7.23 -1.45 -3.11
C GLY A 336 8.36 -1.33 -4.13
N VAL A 337 9.45 -2.08 -3.94
CA VAL A 337 10.62 -2.03 -4.85
C VAL A 337 10.28 -2.60 -6.22
N TYR A 338 9.65 -3.78 -6.29
CA TYR A 338 9.19 -4.35 -7.55
C TYR A 338 8.14 -3.48 -8.25
N SER A 339 7.28 -2.81 -7.50
CA SER A 339 6.31 -1.85 -8.05
C SER A 339 7.01 -0.64 -8.67
N MET A 340 8.08 -0.14 -8.04
CA MET A 340 8.85 0.97 -8.59
C MET A 340 9.55 0.58 -9.90
N MET A 341 10.20 -0.59 -9.94
CA MET A 341 10.81 -1.10 -11.17
C MET A 341 9.78 -1.23 -12.29
N ALA A 342 8.64 -1.84 -11.99
CA ALA A 342 7.53 -1.98 -12.95
C ALA A 342 6.99 -0.64 -13.44
N GLY A 343 6.95 0.38 -12.57
CA GLY A 343 6.56 1.75 -12.94
C GLY A 343 7.53 2.34 -13.96
N ILE A 344 8.84 2.25 -13.70
CA ILE A 344 9.89 2.75 -14.62
C ILE A 344 9.83 2.02 -15.96
N GLU A 345 9.75 0.67 -15.94
CA GLU A 345 9.62 -0.15 -17.14
C GLU A 345 8.36 0.19 -17.94
N SER A 346 7.24 0.43 -17.26
CA SER A 346 6.01 0.90 -17.90
C SER A 346 6.19 2.26 -18.57
N MET A 347 6.85 3.21 -17.89
CA MET A 347 7.13 4.53 -18.45
C MET A 347 8.05 4.46 -19.68
N GLN A 348 8.94 3.47 -19.71
CA GLN A 348 9.83 3.20 -20.84
C GLN A 348 9.21 2.26 -21.90
N THR A 349 7.96 1.83 -21.72
CA THR A 349 7.21 0.90 -22.59
C THR A 349 7.75 -0.53 -22.67
N ASP A 350 8.50 -0.95 -21.67
CA ASP A 350 9.00 -2.32 -21.51
C ASP A 350 7.95 -3.17 -20.74
N PHE A 351 6.75 -3.31 -21.35
CA PHE A 351 5.54 -3.83 -20.67
C PHE A 351 5.62 -5.29 -20.25
N ASP A 352 6.44 -6.11 -20.88
CA ASP A 352 6.58 -7.52 -20.52
C ASP A 352 7.31 -7.64 -19.19
N ASP A 353 8.43 -6.92 -19.01
CA ASP A 353 9.20 -6.84 -17.77
C ASP A 353 8.39 -6.16 -16.66
N ALA A 354 7.69 -5.06 -17.00
CA ALA A 354 6.81 -4.36 -16.08
C ALA A 354 5.71 -5.28 -15.53
N LEU A 355 5.10 -6.13 -16.37
CA LEU A 355 4.06 -7.08 -15.93
C LEU A 355 4.63 -8.21 -15.08
N GLU A 356 5.85 -8.65 -15.28
CA GLU A 356 6.52 -9.65 -14.44
C GLU A 356 6.78 -9.07 -13.04
N ASN A 357 7.41 -7.89 -12.99
CA ASN A 357 7.73 -7.22 -11.74
C ASN A 357 6.47 -6.83 -10.94
N ILE A 358 5.43 -6.29 -11.62
CA ILE A 358 4.23 -5.88 -10.89
C ILE A 358 3.37 -7.06 -10.41
N LYS A 359 3.34 -8.18 -11.11
CA LYS A 359 2.71 -9.41 -10.61
C LYS A 359 3.41 -9.91 -9.36
N THR A 360 4.73 -9.83 -9.31
CA THR A 360 5.52 -10.15 -8.12
C THR A 360 5.14 -9.21 -6.97
N ALA A 361 5.13 -7.89 -7.20
CA ALA A 361 4.72 -6.90 -6.21
C ALA A 361 3.29 -7.16 -5.70
N TYR A 362 2.35 -7.44 -6.59
CA TYR A 362 0.95 -7.71 -6.25
C TYR A 362 0.79 -8.96 -5.40
N SER A 363 1.52 -10.04 -5.70
CA SER A 363 1.50 -11.28 -4.91
C SER A 363 2.02 -11.05 -3.49
N LEU A 364 3.09 -10.26 -3.37
CA LEU A 364 3.74 -9.95 -2.10
C LEU A 364 2.90 -9.04 -1.18
N CYS A 365 2.12 -8.11 -1.73
CA CYS A 365 1.33 -7.18 -0.92
C CYS A 365 -0.10 -7.65 -0.61
N LYS A 366 -0.54 -8.81 -1.11
CA LYS A 366 -1.95 -9.24 -1.04
C LYS A 366 -2.48 -9.36 0.40
N ASN A 367 -1.68 -9.87 1.32
CA ASN A 367 -2.07 -10.14 2.71
C ASN A 367 -1.57 -9.10 3.72
N GLU A 368 -0.98 -8.01 3.23
CA GLU A 368 -0.37 -7.00 4.08
C GLU A 368 -1.39 -5.98 4.63
N SER A 369 -1.01 -5.27 5.69
CA SER A 369 -1.84 -4.24 6.30
C SER A 369 -1.65 -2.84 5.69
N ASN A 370 -0.55 -2.60 4.96
CA ASN A 370 -0.25 -1.28 4.40
C ASN A 370 -1.07 -0.96 3.15
N ASN A 371 -2.22 -0.32 3.35
CA ASN A 371 -3.16 0.03 2.29
C ASN A 371 -2.59 1.03 1.27
N THR A 372 -1.66 1.91 1.66
CA THR A 372 -1.00 2.83 0.72
C THR A 372 -0.18 2.07 -0.32
N ILE A 373 0.62 1.08 0.10
CA ILE A 373 1.40 0.25 -0.82
C ILE A 373 0.48 -0.59 -1.71
N LYS A 374 -0.58 -1.18 -1.14
CA LYS A 374 -1.56 -1.93 -1.95
C LYS A 374 -2.16 -1.11 -3.07
N VAL A 375 -2.69 0.06 -2.76
CA VAL A 375 -3.30 0.94 -3.78
C VAL A 375 -2.24 1.41 -4.78
N HIS A 376 -1.02 1.74 -4.33
CA HIS A 376 0.08 2.10 -5.23
C HIS A 376 0.39 0.96 -6.22
N VAL A 377 0.55 -0.27 -5.75
CA VAL A 377 0.79 -1.46 -6.59
C VAL A 377 -0.35 -1.66 -7.60
N LEU A 378 -1.61 -1.50 -7.17
CA LEU A 378 -2.76 -1.61 -8.07
C LEU A 378 -2.75 -0.55 -9.16
N MET A 379 -2.32 0.68 -8.87
CA MET A 379 -2.23 1.77 -9.86
C MET A 379 -1.09 1.54 -10.84
N VAL A 380 0.09 1.10 -10.39
CA VAL A 380 1.19 0.74 -11.27
C VAL A 380 0.84 -0.48 -12.12
N TYR A 381 0.11 -1.45 -11.56
CA TYR A 381 -0.40 -2.59 -12.32
C TYR A 381 -1.38 -2.14 -13.40
N SER A 382 -2.28 -1.21 -13.07
CA SER A 382 -3.20 -0.61 -14.04
C SER A 382 -2.44 0.09 -15.17
N LEU A 383 -1.33 0.78 -14.87
CA LEU A 383 -0.50 1.45 -15.86
C LEU A 383 0.16 0.44 -16.83
N ALA A 384 0.75 -0.64 -16.32
CA ALA A 384 1.35 -1.69 -17.13
C ALA A 384 0.31 -2.40 -18.02
N LEU A 385 -0.88 -2.71 -17.47
CA LEU A 385 -2.01 -3.27 -18.22
C LEU A 385 -2.52 -2.29 -19.28
N TYR A 386 -2.54 -0.98 -18.97
CA TYR A 386 -2.92 0.06 -19.92
C TYR A 386 -1.99 0.06 -21.14
N GLY A 387 -0.69 0.06 -20.88
CA GLY A 387 0.31 -0.02 -21.95
C GLY A 387 0.13 -1.24 -22.86
N ARG A 388 -0.26 -2.37 -22.28
CA ARG A 388 -0.54 -3.60 -23.03
C ARG A 388 -1.91 -3.59 -23.74
N GLY A 389 -2.87 -2.76 -23.28
CA GLY A 389 -4.23 -2.70 -23.83
C GLY A 389 -5.24 -3.63 -23.14
N ASP A 390 -4.94 -4.11 -21.92
CA ASP A 390 -5.83 -4.99 -21.15
C ASP A 390 -6.83 -4.19 -20.29
N ILE A 391 -7.91 -3.73 -20.92
CA ILE A 391 -8.95 -2.93 -20.28
C ILE A 391 -9.68 -3.69 -19.15
N ALA A 392 -9.89 -5.00 -19.34
CA ALA A 392 -10.57 -5.83 -18.34
C ALA A 392 -9.69 -5.94 -17.06
N GLY A 393 -8.39 -6.13 -17.24
CA GLY A 393 -7.43 -6.14 -16.14
C GLY A 393 -7.40 -4.82 -15.38
N ILE A 394 -7.43 -3.68 -16.09
CA ILE A 394 -7.46 -2.34 -15.46
C ILE A 394 -8.71 -2.19 -14.59
N LYS A 395 -9.90 -2.52 -15.13
CA LYS A 395 -11.16 -2.45 -14.36
C LYS A 395 -11.08 -3.27 -13.07
N LYS A 396 -10.49 -4.46 -13.13
CA LYS A 396 -10.30 -5.30 -11.94
C LYS A 396 -9.42 -4.63 -10.90
N MET A 397 -8.29 -4.05 -11.30
CA MET A 397 -7.37 -3.37 -10.37
C MET A 397 -8.01 -2.13 -9.74
N ILE A 398 -8.74 -1.33 -10.52
CA ILE A 398 -9.46 -0.15 -10.01
C ILE A 398 -10.55 -0.55 -9.04
N ASN A 399 -11.36 -1.59 -9.32
CA ASN A 399 -12.40 -2.06 -8.41
C ASN A 399 -11.83 -2.57 -7.07
N GLU A 400 -10.66 -3.20 -7.10
CA GLU A 400 -9.96 -3.63 -5.89
C GLU A 400 -9.48 -2.41 -5.08
N ALA A 401 -8.93 -1.39 -5.74
CA ALA A 401 -8.55 -0.13 -5.10
C ALA A 401 -9.77 0.61 -4.50
N ASP A 402 -10.91 0.66 -5.22
CA ASP A 402 -12.16 1.23 -4.73
C ASP A 402 -12.59 0.60 -3.39
N ASN A 403 -12.50 -0.72 -3.27
CA ASN A 403 -12.86 -1.41 -2.04
C ASN A 403 -11.93 -1.08 -0.86
N ILE A 404 -10.65 -0.91 -1.11
CA ILE A 404 -9.69 -0.50 -0.09
C ILE A 404 -9.97 0.94 0.36
N LEU A 405 -10.20 1.86 -0.59
CA LEU A 405 -10.36 3.30 -0.34
C LEU A 405 -11.66 3.67 0.36
N LYS A 406 -12.68 2.80 0.34
CA LYS A 406 -13.96 3.04 1.07
C LYS A 406 -13.77 3.22 2.58
N GLN A 407 -12.76 2.59 3.17
CA GLN A 407 -12.57 2.52 4.62
C GLN A 407 -11.19 3.02 5.07
N ASN A 408 -10.32 3.38 4.13
CA ASN A 408 -8.93 3.67 4.44
C ASN A 408 -8.45 4.94 3.74
N ILE A 409 -7.65 5.72 4.45
CA ILE A 409 -6.93 6.86 3.91
C ILE A 409 -5.55 6.39 3.47
N VAL A 410 -5.12 6.83 2.30
CA VAL A 410 -3.80 6.55 1.74
C VAL A 410 -3.03 7.85 1.50
N PHE A 411 -1.74 7.75 1.22
CA PHE A 411 -0.93 8.94 0.89
C PHE A 411 -1.54 9.75 -0.25
N PRO A 412 -1.51 11.10 -0.19
CA PRO A 412 -2.10 11.98 -1.20
C PRO A 412 -1.63 11.68 -2.62
N THR A 413 -0.32 11.42 -2.80
CA THR A 413 0.24 11.05 -4.11
C THR A 413 -0.34 9.75 -4.67
N THR A 414 -0.58 8.75 -3.81
CA THR A 414 -1.21 7.48 -4.20
C THR A 414 -2.69 7.68 -4.55
N MET A 415 -3.39 8.53 -3.78
CA MET A 415 -4.76 8.92 -4.08
C MET A 415 -4.86 9.65 -5.42
N ALA A 416 -3.94 10.57 -5.70
CA ALA A 416 -3.89 11.28 -6.97
C ALA A 416 -3.63 10.36 -8.17
N MET A 417 -2.77 9.34 -8.01
CA MET A 417 -2.58 8.30 -9.04
C MET A 417 -3.88 7.52 -9.32
N TYR A 418 -4.61 7.15 -8.26
CA TYR A 418 -5.91 6.50 -8.40
C TYR A 418 -6.93 7.40 -9.12
N ILE A 419 -7.02 8.67 -8.72
CA ILE A 419 -7.91 9.66 -9.35
C ILE A 419 -7.57 9.81 -10.84
N GLY A 420 -6.29 9.93 -11.17
CA GLY A 420 -5.82 10.05 -12.55
C GLY A 420 -6.17 8.82 -13.39
N MET A 421 -5.85 7.64 -12.90
CA MET A 421 -6.07 6.38 -13.63
C MET A 421 -7.57 6.07 -13.82
N LYS A 422 -8.38 6.25 -12.78
CA LYS A 422 -9.84 6.02 -12.86
C LYS A 422 -10.51 7.07 -13.74
N GLY A 423 -10.11 8.34 -13.61
CA GLY A 423 -10.62 9.42 -14.48
C GLY A 423 -10.29 9.17 -15.95
N LEU A 424 -9.04 8.79 -16.25
CA LEU A 424 -8.63 8.44 -17.61
C LEU A 424 -9.44 7.26 -18.17
N MET A 425 -9.68 6.22 -17.35
CA MET A 425 -10.49 5.08 -17.77
C MET A 425 -11.92 5.47 -18.11
N LEU A 426 -12.54 6.36 -17.31
CA LEU A 426 -13.90 6.87 -17.59
C LEU A 426 -13.93 7.68 -18.89
N ILE A 427 -12.92 8.51 -19.16
CA ILE A 427 -12.78 9.26 -20.40
C ILE A 427 -12.68 8.31 -21.60
N GLU A 428 -11.80 7.29 -21.53
CA GLU A 428 -11.64 6.32 -22.61
C GLU A 428 -12.90 5.47 -22.90
N GLN A 429 -13.74 5.26 -21.88
CA GLN A 429 -15.03 4.59 -22.05
C GLN A 429 -16.13 5.53 -22.54
N ASN A 430 -15.78 6.78 -22.89
CA ASN A 430 -16.73 7.83 -23.28
C ASN A 430 -17.79 8.14 -22.21
N GLU A 431 -17.50 7.85 -20.92
CA GLU A 431 -18.38 8.14 -19.76
C GLU A 431 -18.08 9.53 -19.20
N LEU A 432 -18.14 10.57 -20.06
CA LEU A 432 -17.65 11.92 -19.73
C LEU A 432 -18.39 12.56 -18.55
N GLU A 433 -19.71 12.34 -18.44
CA GLU A 433 -20.49 12.86 -17.29
C GLU A 433 -20.02 12.24 -15.96
N LYS A 434 -19.76 10.92 -15.97
CA LYS A 434 -19.22 10.24 -14.78
C LYS A 434 -17.81 10.70 -14.46
N ALA A 435 -16.97 10.92 -15.46
CA ALA A 435 -15.63 11.46 -15.27
C ALA A 435 -15.66 12.85 -14.62
N ASN A 436 -16.55 13.74 -15.13
CA ASN A 436 -16.73 15.10 -14.59
C ASN A 436 -17.22 15.06 -13.13
N HIS A 437 -18.23 14.23 -12.83
CA HIS A 437 -18.71 14.04 -11.49
C HIS A 437 -17.61 13.52 -10.55
N PHE A 438 -16.87 12.50 -10.99
CA PHE A 438 -15.78 11.89 -10.22
C PHE A 438 -14.66 12.89 -9.89
N PHE A 439 -14.23 13.72 -10.85
CA PHE A 439 -13.22 14.75 -10.60
C PHE A 439 -13.73 15.82 -9.61
N LYS A 440 -15.00 16.24 -9.72
CA LYS A 440 -15.61 17.20 -8.79
C LYS A 440 -15.74 16.63 -7.37
N GLU A 441 -16.15 15.38 -7.20
CA GLU A 441 -16.19 14.71 -5.90
C GLU A 441 -14.81 14.68 -5.25
N ASN A 442 -13.75 14.53 -6.05
CA ASN A 442 -12.37 14.58 -5.59
C ASN A 442 -11.79 15.99 -5.54
N LYS A 443 -12.64 17.03 -5.67
CA LYS A 443 -12.30 18.46 -5.51
C LYS A 443 -11.20 18.95 -6.47
N LEU A 444 -11.17 18.44 -7.72
CA LEU A 444 -10.32 18.97 -8.77
C LEU A 444 -11.01 20.21 -9.39
N GLU A 445 -10.35 21.35 -9.29
CA GLU A 445 -10.84 22.67 -9.75
C GLU A 445 -9.69 23.44 -10.40
N CYS A 446 -9.97 24.21 -11.45
CA CYS A 446 -8.93 24.92 -12.22
C CYS A 446 -8.26 26.05 -11.44
N ASP A 447 -8.98 26.69 -10.51
CA ASP A 447 -8.52 27.85 -9.72
C ASP A 447 -7.87 27.45 -8.40
N LYS A 448 -8.01 26.21 -7.97
CA LYS A 448 -7.38 25.71 -6.76
C LYS A 448 -5.86 25.74 -6.87
N LYS A 449 -5.19 25.96 -5.75
CA LYS A 449 -3.75 25.76 -5.64
C LYS A 449 -3.46 24.25 -5.78
N ILE A 450 -2.75 23.88 -6.83
CA ILE A 450 -2.31 22.51 -7.07
C ILE A 450 -1.06 22.24 -6.25
N SER A 451 -1.01 21.16 -5.52
CA SER A 451 0.20 20.69 -4.87
C SER A 451 0.87 19.57 -5.67
N TYR A 452 2.14 19.34 -5.44
CA TYR A 452 2.87 18.19 -5.98
C TYR A 452 2.15 16.85 -5.72
N SER A 453 1.49 16.73 -4.57
CA SER A 453 0.79 15.51 -4.19
C SER A 453 -0.45 15.24 -5.04
N ASP A 454 -1.08 16.27 -5.61
CA ASP A 454 -2.38 16.16 -6.29
C ASP A 454 -2.24 16.07 -7.82
N GLU A 455 -1.09 16.42 -8.38
CA GLU A 455 -0.90 16.68 -9.81
C GLU A 455 -1.29 15.53 -10.75
N HIS A 456 -1.18 14.26 -10.33
CA HIS A 456 -1.51 13.11 -11.17
C HIS A 456 -2.98 13.07 -11.61
N GLY A 457 -3.88 13.63 -10.82
CA GLY A 457 -5.30 13.73 -11.16
C GLY A 457 -5.60 14.82 -12.18
N TYR A 458 -4.78 15.86 -12.20
CA TYR A 458 -5.05 17.07 -12.98
C TYR A 458 -4.78 16.95 -14.49
N CYS A 459 -3.85 16.09 -14.94
CA CYS A 459 -3.63 15.89 -16.36
C CYS A 459 -4.81 15.22 -17.07
N PRO A 460 -5.38 14.12 -16.58
CA PRO A 460 -6.64 13.58 -17.11
C PRO A 460 -7.82 14.54 -17.01
N TYR A 461 -7.87 15.36 -15.95
CA TYR A 461 -8.89 16.41 -15.83
C TYR A 461 -8.75 17.48 -16.90
N ALA A 462 -7.51 17.93 -17.20
CA ALA A 462 -7.25 18.87 -18.30
C ALA A 462 -7.67 18.27 -19.66
N LEU A 463 -7.40 16.98 -19.89
CA LEU A 463 -7.87 16.29 -21.08
C LEU A 463 -9.40 16.29 -21.19
N LEU A 464 -10.13 16.04 -20.09
CA LEU A 464 -11.59 16.10 -20.06
C LEU A 464 -12.10 17.49 -20.44
N LEU A 465 -11.49 18.56 -19.92
CA LEU A 465 -11.84 19.94 -20.28
C LEU A 465 -11.66 20.22 -21.78
N VAL A 466 -10.57 19.70 -22.39
CA VAL A 466 -10.37 19.80 -23.85
C VAL A 466 -11.47 19.06 -24.62
N ILE A 467 -11.85 17.86 -24.20
CA ILE A 467 -12.91 17.06 -24.84
C ILE A 467 -14.27 17.76 -24.69
N GLU A 468 -14.55 18.38 -23.54
CA GLU A 468 -15.77 19.17 -23.29
C GLU A 468 -15.73 20.57 -23.96
N MET A 469 -14.70 20.88 -24.76
CA MET A 469 -14.49 22.18 -25.42
C MET A 469 -14.36 23.37 -24.46
N LYS A 470 -13.98 23.14 -23.20
CA LYS A 470 -13.69 24.17 -22.19
C LYS A 470 -12.24 24.64 -22.30
N PHE A 471 -11.91 25.22 -23.46
CA PHE A 471 -10.52 25.48 -23.85
C PHE A 471 -9.82 26.49 -22.95
N GLU A 472 -10.52 27.53 -22.47
CA GLU A 472 -9.95 28.55 -21.57
C GLU A 472 -9.58 27.94 -20.21
N GLU A 473 -10.46 27.10 -19.64
CA GLU A 473 -10.19 26.42 -18.38
C GLU A 473 -9.03 25.43 -18.53
N ALA A 474 -8.97 24.70 -19.65
CA ALA A 474 -7.87 23.79 -19.97
C ALA A 474 -6.53 24.52 -20.08
N GLU A 475 -6.50 25.68 -20.77
CA GLU A 475 -5.30 26.51 -20.93
C GLU A 475 -4.79 27.02 -19.58
N ILE A 476 -5.66 27.54 -18.72
CA ILE A 476 -5.31 28.02 -17.37
C ILE A 476 -4.70 26.88 -16.56
N LEU A 477 -5.34 25.70 -16.56
CA LEU A 477 -4.88 24.53 -15.81
C LEU A 477 -3.52 24.03 -16.31
N LEU A 478 -3.38 23.84 -17.64
CA LEU A 478 -2.14 23.37 -18.25
C LEU A 478 -0.97 24.34 -18.03
N SER A 479 -1.23 25.66 -18.10
CA SER A 479 -0.22 26.68 -17.81
C SER A 479 0.30 26.58 -16.38
N LYS A 480 -0.60 26.38 -15.39
CA LYS A 480 -0.21 26.15 -14.00
C LYS A 480 0.65 24.88 -13.86
N LEU A 481 0.19 23.75 -14.42
CA LEU A 481 0.90 22.47 -14.35
C LEU A 481 2.29 22.54 -14.98
N LEU A 482 2.39 23.14 -16.17
CA LEU A 482 3.68 23.26 -16.87
C LEU A 482 4.65 24.17 -16.10
N LYS A 483 4.17 25.31 -15.59
CA LYS A 483 4.99 26.22 -14.78
C LYS A 483 5.54 25.54 -13.53
N MET A 484 4.71 24.78 -12.81
CA MET A 484 5.12 24.03 -11.63
C MET A 484 6.12 22.92 -11.99
N ALA A 485 5.87 22.19 -13.08
CA ALA A 485 6.73 21.11 -13.52
C ALA A 485 8.12 21.61 -13.97
N LEU A 486 8.17 22.72 -14.69
CA LEU A 486 9.41 23.36 -15.13
C LEU A 486 10.23 23.90 -13.93
N ALA A 487 9.57 24.56 -12.97
CA ALA A 487 10.25 25.11 -11.79
C ALA A 487 10.95 24.02 -10.97
N ALA A 488 10.40 22.82 -10.94
CA ALA A 488 10.91 21.67 -10.19
C ALA A 488 11.62 20.62 -11.05
N ASN A 489 11.85 20.90 -12.33
CA ASN A 489 12.49 19.99 -13.30
C ASN A 489 11.86 18.58 -13.35
N ARG A 490 10.51 18.51 -13.30
CA ARG A 490 9.77 17.22 -13.29
C ARG A 490 9.46 16.79 -14.73
N ILE A 491 10.41 16.10 -15.32
CA ILE A 491 10.42 15.75 -16.75
C ILE A 491 9.17 14.98 -17.19
N GLU A 492 8.74 13.98 -16.42
CA GLU A 492 7.51 13.21 -16.69
C GLU A 492 6.28 14.13 -16.84
N ARG A 493 6.12 15.08 -15.93
CA ARG A 493 4.98 16.00 -15.94
C ARG A 493 5.09 17.03 -17.07
N ILE A 494 6.29 17.48 -17.39
CA ILE A 494 6.54 18.38 -18.53
C ILE A 494 6.08 17.70 -19.83
N ILE A 495 6.50 16.45 -20.05
CA ILE A 495 6.14 15.67 -21.23
C ILE A 495 4.62 15.50 -21.32
N GLU A 496 3.98 15.05 -20.26
CA GLU A 496 2.54 14.80 -20.24
C GLU A 496 1.74 16.08 -20.51
N THR A 497 2.11 17.18 -19.85
CA THR A 497 1.43 18.48 -20.04
C THR A 497 1.59 19.00 -21.47
N LYS A 498 2.79 18.88 -22.07
CA LYS A 498 3.02 19.26 -23.47
C LYS A 498 2.21 18.41 -24.46
N ILE A 499 2.02 17.12 -24.17
CA ILE A 499 1.16 16.25 -24.99
C ILE A 499 -0.30 16.73 -24.94
N ILE A 500 -0.81 17.08 -23.75
CA ILE A 500 -2.18 17.59 -23.63
C ILE A 500 -2.31 18.98 -24.29
N TYR A 501 -1.27 19.84 -24.21
CA TYR A 501 -1.21 21.07 -25.00
C TYR A 501 -1.26 20.82 -26.51
N ALA A 502 -0.61 19.76 -27.01
CA ALA A 502 -0.71 19.39 -28.40
C ALA A 502 -2.15 19.00 -28.78
N ILE A 503 -2.87 18.29 -27.89
CA ILE A 503 -4.28 17.95 -28.09
C ILE A 503 -5.16 19.20 -28.05
N LEU A 504 -4.96 20.11 -27.11
CA LEU A 504 -5.68 21.38 -26.99
C LEU A 504 -5.49 22.24 -28.25
N ASN A 505 -4.23 22.47 -28.67
CA ASN A 505 -3.93 23.28 -29.85
C ASN A 505 -4.52 22.67 -31.12
N LYS A 506 -4.50 21.34 -31.26
CA LYS A 506 -5.20 20.64 -32.35
C LYS A 506 -6.71 20.89 -32.31
N ALA A 507 -7.33 20.86 -31.14
CA ALA A 507 -8.78 21.07 -30.96
C ALA A 507 -9.23 22.49 -31.30
N ILE A 508 -8.41 23.50 -31.02
CA ILE A 508 -8.68 24.91 -31.38
C ILE A 508 -8.26 25.25 -32.83
N GLY A 509 -7.67 24.30 -33.57
CA GLY A 509 -7.29 24.46 -34.96
C GLY A 509 -5.86 24.99 -35.20
N ASP A 510 -5.05 25.24 -34.16
CA ASP A 510 -3.65 25.68 -34.26
C ASP A 510 -2.71 24.46 -34.41
N LYS A 511 -2.67 23.93 -35.63
CA LYS A 511 -1.90 22.74 -35.95
C LYS A 511 -0.38 22.94 -35.81
N GLU A 512 0.12 24.14 -36.04
CA GLU A 512 1.55 24.44 -35.92
C GLU A 512 2.00 24.34 -34.47
N LYS A 513 1.30 25.01 -33.55
CA LYS A 513 1.60 24.92 -32.12
C LYS A 513 1.38 23.48 -31.60
N ALA A 514 0.37 22.75 -32.10
CA ALA A 514 0.17 21.34 -31.71
C ALA A 514 1.39 20.47 -32.06
N LEU A 515 1.98 20.65 -33.25
CA LEU A 515 3.18 19.93 -33.67
C LEU A 515 4.41 20.35 -32.86
N ILE A 516 4.59 21.64 -32.59
CA ILE A 516 5.70 22.15 -31.76
C ILE A 516 5.66 21.50 -30.38
N ASN A 517 4.51 21.53 -29.68
CA ASN A 517 4.38 20.93 -28.36
C ASN A 517 4.66 19.43 -28.37
N LEU A 518 4.21 18.70 -29.40
CA LEU A 518 4.45 17.26 -29.50
C LEU A 518 5.93 16.94 -29.79
N ILE A 519 6.61 17.72 -30.62
CA ILE A 519 8.04 17.58 -30.92
C ILE A 519 8.85 17.84 -29.65
N GLU A 520 8.58 18.94 -28.95
CA GLU A 520 9.25 19.24 -27.68
C GLU A 520 9.04 18.16 -26.63
N ALA A 521 7.82 17.59 -26.51
CA ALA A 521 7.57 16.46 -25.60
C ALA A 521 8.41 15.23 -25.95
N LEU A 522 8.61 14.95 -27.26
CA LEU A 522 9.46 13.84 -27.71
C LEU A 522 10.96 14.11 -27.48
N GLU A 523 11.40 15.37 -27.61
CA GLU A 523 12.78 15.77 -27.29
C GLU A 523 13.06 15.62 -25.79
N ASP A 524 12.13 16.05 -24.91
CA ASP A 524 12.23 15.89 -23.46
C ASP A 524 12.25 14.40 -23.06
N ALA A 525 11.50 13.55 -23.75
CA ALA A 525 11.44 12.11 -23.49
C ALA A 525 12.71 11.33 -23.87
N ALA A 526 13.57 11.93 -24.71
CA ALA A 526 14.63 11.18 -25.41
C ALA A 526 15.72 10.63 -24.48
N ASN A 527 16.09 11.35 -23.42
CA ASN A 527 17.21 10.97 -22.55
C ASN A 527 16.97 9.65 -21.78
N GLU A 528 15.76 9.45 -21.29
CA GLU A 528 15.41 8.32 -20.43
C GLU A 528 14.31 7.42 -21.07
N ASN A 529 13.97 7.63 -22.33
CA ASN A 529 12.93 6.92 -23.08
C ASN A 529 11.55 6.95 -22.40
N ILE A 530 11.10 8.13 -21.96
CA ILE A 530 9.81 8.32 -21.26
C ILE A 530 8.68 8.34 -22.29
N LEU A 531 8.07 7.19 -22.56
CA LEU A 531 7.16 7.01 -23.68
C LEU A 531 5.70 6.75 -23.29
N MET A 532 5.43 6.41 -22.02
CA MET A 532 4.09 5.98 -21.59
C MET A 532 3.01 7.03 -21.85
N SER A 533 3.30 8.33 -21.63
CA SER A 533 2.33 9.40 -21.87
C SER A 533 1.88 9.47 -23.33
N PHE A 534 2.77 9.16 -24.29
CA PHE A 534 2.40 9.07 -25.72
C PHE A 534 1.49 7.87 -26.01
N VAL A 535 1.61 6.79 -25.26
CA VAL A 535 0.72 5.62 -25.34
C VAL A 535 -0.64 5.94 -24.71
N VAL A 536 -0.65 6.60 -23.55
CA VAL A 536 -1.86 7.00 -22.83
C VAL A 536 -2.72 7.95 -23.69
N TYR A 537 -2.13 8.99 -24.23
CA TYR A 537 -2.85 10.03 -24.99
C TYR A 537 -2.83 9.79 -26.50
N HIS A 538 -2.50 8.56 -26.94
CA HIS A 538 -2.34 8.22 -28.36
C HIS A 538 -3.54 8.60 -29.24
N SER A 539 -4.77 8.38 -28.77
CA SER A 539 -5.98 8.72 -29.53
C SER A 539 -6.05 10.18 -29.95
N GLY A 540 -5.67 11.10 -29.05
CA GLY A 540 -5.66 12.55 -29.30
C GLY A 540 -4.55 13.00 -30.24
N ILE A 541 -3.38 12.34 -30.20
CA ILE A 541 -2.17 12.76 -30.95
C ILE A 541 -1.85 11.89 -32.17
N ARG A 542 -2.63 10.87 -32.49
CA ARG A 542 -2.34 9.89 -33.56
C ARG A 542 -1.94 10.55 -34.90
N ASP A 543 -2.72 11.53 -35.35
CA ASP A 543 -2.47 12.17 -36.65
C ASP A 543 -1.25 13.09 -36.59
N LEU A 544 -1.05 13.78 -35.45
CA LEU A 544 0.15 14.59 -35.24
C LEU A 544 1.41 13.72 -35.24
N LEU A 545 1.37 12.54 -34.59
CA LEU A 545 2.49 11.59 -34.61
C LEU A 545 2.85 11.15 -36.03
N LYS A 546 1.86 10.89 -36.91
CA LYS A 546 2.12 10.56 -38.33
C LYS A 546 2.89 11.69 -39.04
N GLU A 547 2.58 12.95 -38.71
CA GLU A 547 3.29 14.09 -39.27
C GLU A 547 4.71 14.23 -38.71
N VAL A 548 4.87 14.06 -37.40
CA VAL A 548 6.20 14.03 -36.78
C VAL A 548 7.08 12.92 -37.40
N TYR A 549 6.52 11.75 -37.68
CA TYR A 549 7.25 10.66 -38.34
C TYR A 549 7.72 11.04 -39.76
N LYS A 550 6.89 11.81 -40.51
CA LYS A 550 7.28 12.33 -41.84
C LYS A 550 8.39 13.37 -41.72
N ILE A 551 8.26 14.32 -40.79
CA ILE A 551 9.28 15.36 -40.53
C ILE A 551 10.62 14.70 -40.17
N GLN A 552 10.61 13.72 -39.27
CA GLN A 552 11.82 13.00 -38.88
C GLN A 552 12.48 12.26 -40.06
N ALA A 553 11.70 11.71 -40.97
CA ALA A 553 12.21 11.01 -42.14
C ALA A 553 12.88 11.95 -43.18
N THR A 554 12.48 13.24 -43.21
CA THR A 554 12.91 14.22 -44.19
C THR A 554 13.87 15.27 -43.62
N THR A 555 13.86 15.50 -42.32
CA THR A 555 14.62 16.59 -41.67
C THR A 555 15.41 16.02 -40.49
N LYS A 556 16.60 16.58 -40.23
CA LYS A 556 17.43 16.24 -39.09
C LYS A 556 16.81 16.85 -37.81
N THR A 557 16.08 16.04 -37.04
CA THR A 557 15.50 16.45 -35.74
C THR A 557 16.42 16.05 -34.60
N LYS A 558 16.23 16.63 -33.41
CA LYS A 558 16.90 16.22 -32.17
C LYS A 558 16.33 14.90 -31.60
N ILE A 559 15.20 14.41 -32.13
CA ILE A 559 14.54 13.20 -31.66
C ILE A 559 15.29 11.97 -32.20
N PRO A 560 15.81 11.08 -31.35
CA PRO A 560 16.50 9.87 -31.79
C PRO A 560 15.55 8.93 -32.55
N LYS A 561 15.99 8.41 -33.70
CA LYS A 561 15.20 7.43 -34.47
C LYS A 561 14.80 6.22 -33.62
N LYS A 562 15.71 5.74 -32.77
CA LYS A 562 15.45 4.62 -31.85
C LYS A 562 14.25 4.86 -30.92
N LEU A 563 14.07 6.09 -30.45
CA LEU A 563 12.94 6.47 -29.61
C LEU A 563 11.59 6.30 -30.37
N ILE A 564 11.56 6.82 -31.59
CA ILE A 564 10.36 6.69 -32.45
C ILE A 564 10.06 5.24 -32.79
N ASP A 565 11.10 4.46 -33.12
CA ASP A 565 10.90 3.04 -33.44
C ASP A 565 10.37 2.26 -32.20
N LYS A 566 10.86 2.58 -30.99
CA LYS A 566 10.37 2.01 -29.72
C LYS A 566 8.92 2.38 -29.47
N LEU A 567 8.54 3.64 -29.67
CA LEU A 567 7.15 4.11 -29.52
C LEU A 567 6.21 3.41 -30.51
N LYS A 568 6.60 3.34 -31.78
CA LYS A 568 5.80 2.61 -32.80
C LYS A 568 5.57 1.17 -32.41
N LEU A 569 6.62 0.46 -32.02
CA LEU A 569 6.53 -0.93 -31.60
C LEU A 569 5.58 -1.12 -30.40
N ALA A 570 5.65 -0.20 -29.41
CA ALA A 570 4.77 -0.25 -28.25
C ALA A 570 3.29 -0.07 -28.64
N LEU A 571 3.00 0.89 -29.51
CA LEU A 571 1.64 1.14 -30.03
C LEU A 571 1.11 -0.03 -30.86
N GLU A 572 1.94 -0.62 -31.73
CA GLU A 572 1.58 -1.81 -32.53
C GLU A 572 1.28 -3.03 -31.65
N LYS A 573 2.12 -3.28 -30.63
CA LYS A 573 1.89 -4.37 -29.67
C LYS A 573 0.56 -4.18 -28.92
N ARG A 574 0.28 -2.95 -28.47
CA ARG A 574 -0.98 -2.61 -27.79
C ARG A 574 -2.18 -2.83 -28.69
N GLU A 575 -2.17 -2.32 -29.92
CA GLU A 575 -3.26 -2.51 -30.88
C GLU A 575 -3.49 -3.98 -31.21
N LYS A 576 -2.41 -4.75 -31.41
CA LYS A 576 -2.50 -6.20 -31.67
C LYS A 576 -3.13 -6.95 -30.49
N PHE A 577 -2.74 -6.61 -29.24
CA PHE A 577 -3.31 -7.22 -28.05
C PHE A 577 -4.81 -6.90 -27.92
N MET A 578 -5.19 -5.64 -28.12
CA MET A 578 -6.60 -5.22 -28.10
C MET A 578 -7.42 -5.97 -29.16
N LYS A 579 -6.92 -6.05 -30.39
CA LYS A 579 -7.59 -6.81 -31.47
C LYS A 579 -7.75 -8.29 -31.14
N ASN A 580 -6.72 -8.94 -30.62
CA ASN A 580 -6.76 -10.37 -30.26
C ASN A 580 -7.75 -10.66 -29.11
N ASN A 581 -7.85 -9.79 -28.12
CA ASN A 581 -8.77 -9.98 -27.01
C ASN A 581 -10.22 -9.59 -27.36
N LEU A 582 -10.42 -8.70 -28.31
CA LEU A 582 -11.74 -8.37 -28.86
C LEU A 582 -12.21 -9.44 -29.86
N GLY A 583 -11.30 -10.06 -30.60
CA GLY A 583 -11.60 -11.25 -31.42
C GLY A 583 -12.05 -12.48 -30.63
N SER A 584 -11.72 -12.53 -29.33
CA SER A 584 -12.26 -13.55 -28.42
C SER A 584 -13.69 -13.25 -27.93
N VAL A 585 -14.15 -12.00 -28.04
CA VAL A 585 -15.54 -11.60 -27.72
C VAL A 585 -16.47 -11.75 -28.91
N LEU A 586 -16.02 -11.35 -30.10
CA LEU A 586 -16.76 -11.52 -31.34
C LEU A 586 -16.13 -12.64 -32.17
N SER A 587 -16.96 -13.56 -32.69
CA SER A 587 -16.50 -14.55 -33.68
C SER A 587 -16.14 -13.85 -34.99
N ASP A 588 -15.31 -14.48 -35.83
CA ASP A 588 -14.96 -13.95 -37.16
C ASP A 588 -16.21 -13.55 -37.95
N ARG A 589 -17.28 -14.33 -37.83
CA ARG A 589 -18.55 -14.07 -38.48
C ARG A 589 -19.29 -12.85 -37.93
N GLU A 590 -19.24 -12.65 -36.62
CA GLU A 590 -19.80 -11.45 -35.96
C GLU A 590 -18.99 -10.20 -36.32
N LEU A 591 -17.68 -10.33 -36.48
CA LEU A 591 -16.80 -9.25 -36.91
C LEU A 591 -17.10 -8.82 -38.38
N ASP A 592 -17.30 -9.81 -39.30
CA ASP A 592 -17.68 -9.52 -40.67
C ASP A 592 -19.03 -8.78 -40.73
N ILE A 593 -19.99 -9.24 -39.94
CA ILE A 593 -21.31 -8.60 -39.87
C ILE A 593 -21.19 -7.17 -39.30
N LEU A 594 -20.38 -6.96 -38.27
CA LEU A 594 -20.18 -5.65 -37.67
C LEU A 594 -19.53 -4.66 -38.66
N LYS A 595 -18.58 -5.11 -39.49
CA LYS A 595 -17.99 -4.30 -40.55
C LYS A 595 -19.04 -3.87 -41.57
N LEU A 596 -19.93 -4.79 -41.98
CA LEU A 596 -20.99 -4.47 -42.90
C LEU A 596 -22.07 -3.55 -42.31
N ILE A 597 -22.31 -3.66 -41.00
CA ILE A 597 -23.13 -2.69 -40.27
C ILE A 597 -22.49 -1.29 -40.29
N ALA A 598 -21.17 -1.20 -40.18
CA ALA A 598 -20.45 0.05 -40.27
C ALA A 598 -20.43 0.69 -41.67
N GLU A 599 -20.72 -0.12 -42.71
CA GLU A 599 -20.98 0.32 -44.09
C GLU A 599 -22.46 0.71 -44.31
N ASP A 600 -23.25 0.83 -43.24
CA ASP A 600 -24.70 1.16 -43.23
C ASP A 600 -25.61 0.16 -43.98
N LEU A 601 -25.18 -1.08 -44.22
CA LEU A 601 -26.00 -2.11 -44.84
C LEU A 601 -27.13 -2.56 -43.90
N SER A 602 -28.32 -2.77 -44.48
CA SER A 602 -29.46 -3.39 -43.76
C SER A 602 -29.21 -4.88 -43.48
N ASN A 603 -29.97 -5.47 -42.56
CA ASN A 603 -29.85 -6.90 -42.28
C ASN A 603 -30.13 -7.79 -43.48
N GLN A 604 -30.99 -7.34 -44.41
CA GLN A 604 -31.27 -8.07 -45.66
C GLN A 604 -30.05 -8.02 -46.60
N GLU A 605 -29.46 -6.84 -46.81
CA GLU A 605 -28.27 -6.69 -47.67
C GLU A 605 -27.05 -7.45 -47.08
N ILE A 606 -26.92 -7.50 -45.76
CA ILE A 606 -25.90 -8.31 -45.06
C ILE A 606 -26.17 -9.81 -45.33
N ALA A 607 -27.42 -10.24 -45.23
CA ALA A 607 -27.79 -11.63 -45.48
C ALA A 607 -27.46 -12.04 -46.94
N ASP A 608 -27.78 -11.19 -47.90
CA ASP A 608 -27.49 -11.40 -49.30
C ASP A 608 -25.98 -11.40 -49.59
N LYS A 609 -25.23 -10.42 -49.02
CA LYS A 609 -23.77 -10.28 -49.21
C LYS A 609 -22.98 -11.45 -48.59
N LEU A 610 -23.47 -12.01 -47.49
CA LEU A 610 -22.81 -13.09 -46.76
C LEU A 610 -23.39 -14.49 -47.06
N PHE A 611 -24.38 -14.58 -47.94
CA PHE A 611 -25.08 -15.82 -48.31
C PHE A 611 -25.65 -16.60 -47.12
N ILE A 612 -26.29 -15.90 -46.18
CA ILE A 612 -26.94 -16.47 -44.99
C ILE A 612 -28.37 -15.98 -44.83
N SER A 613 -29.15 -16.66 -43.97
CA SER A 613 -30.55 -16.25 -43.77
C SER A 613 -30.64 -14.92 -42.98
N LEU A 614 -31.70 -14.12 -43.25
CA LEU A 614 -32.01 -12.91 -42.53
C LEU A 614 -32.11 -13.16 -41.01
N ASN A 615 -32.66 -14.31 -40.60
CA ASN A 615 -32.76 -14.70 -39.21
C ASN A 615 -31.38 -14.97 -38.57
N THR A 616 -30.45 -15.54 -39.34
CA THR A 616 -29.06 -15.74 -38.92
C THR A 616 -28.36 -14.39 -38.66
N VAL A 617 -28.55 -13.40 -39.56
CA VAL A 617 -28.01 -12.05 -39.37
C VAL A 617 -28.60 -11.40 -38.13
N LYS A 618 -29.93 -11.46 -37.92
CA LYS A 618 -30.59 -10.92 -36.72
C LYS A 618 -30.02 -11.54 -35.42
N THR A 619 -29.74 -12.85 -35.45
CA THR A 619 -29.15 -13.55 -34.32
C THR A 619 -27.73 -13.06 -34.05
N HIS A 620 -26.90 -12.92 -35.08
CA HIS A 620 -25.53 -12.38 -34.91
C HIS A 620 -25.54 -10.92 -34.44
N VAL A 621 -26.42 -10.07 -35.01
CA VAL A 621 -26.57 -8.67 -34.57
C VAL A 621 -26.94 -8.63 -33.09
N ARG A 622 -27.91 -9.43 -32.65
CA ARG A 622 -28.26 -9.52 -31.20
C ARG A 622 -27.08 -9.96 -30.36
N ASN A 623 -26.33 -10.95 -30.80
CA ASN A 623 -25.15 -11.43 -30.09
C ASN A 623 -24.03 -10.36 -30.04
N ILE A 624 -23.82 -9.61 -31.12
CA ILE A 624 -22.90 -8.48 -31.19
C ILE A 624 -23.29 -7.41 -30.15
N LEU A 625 -24.58 -7.03 -30.09
CA LEU A 625 -25.08 -6.04 -29.15
C LEU A 625 -24.88 -6.49 -27.70
N LEU A 626 -25.20 -7.77 -27.39
CA LEU A 626 -24.99 -8.36 -26.08
C LEU A 626 -23.49 -8.42 -25.69
N LYS A 627 -22.63 -8.87 -26.62
CA LYS A 627 -21.20 -9.03 -26.40
C LYS A 627 -20.47 -7.69 -26.29
N LEU A 628 -20.96 -6.67 -27.01
CA LEU A 628 -20.47 -5.31 -26.91
C LEU A 628 -21.18 -4.49 -25.80
N GLU A 629 -22.14 -5.07 -25.08
CA GLU A 629 -22.91 -4.40 -24.02
C GLU A 629 -23.50 -3.05 -24.49
N VAL A 630 -24.19 -3.05 -25.63
CA VAL A 630 -24.83 -1.86 -26.23
C VAL A 630 -26.26 -2.16 -26.65
N GLU A 631 -27.10 -1.12 -26.74
CA GLU A 631 -28.54 -1.29 -26.99
C GLU A 631 -28.91 -1.29 -28.47
N ASN A 632 -28.10 -0.69 -29.35
CA ASN A 632 -28.41 -0.54 -30.74
C ASN A 632 -27.19 -0.62 -31.66
N ARG A 633 -27.45 -0.78 -32.99
CA ARG A 633 -26.42 -0.97 -33.99
C ARG A 633 -25.47 0.21 -34.16
N SER A 634 -25.98 1.43 -34.02
CA SER A 634 -25.14 2.64 -34.11
C SER A 634 -24.16 2.73 -32.94
N GLN A 635 -24.62 2.39 -31.75
CA GLN A 635 -23.75 2.26 -30.58
C GLN A 635 -22.72 1.13 -30.76
N ALA A 636 -23.09 0.00 -31.38
CA ALA A 636 -22.17 -1.08 -31.68
C ALA A 636 -21.04 -0.64 -32.62
N VAL A 637 -21.38 0.10 -33.68
CA VAL A 637 -20.41 0.65 -34.65
C VAL A 637 -19.51 1.68 -33.96
N ASN A 638 -20.07 2.61 -33.19
CA ASN A 638 -19.28 3.60 -32.46
C ASN A 638 -18.32 2.94 -31.49
N LYS A 639 -18.83 2.02 -30.64
CA LYS A 639 -18.00 1.27 -29.68
C LYS A 639 -16.91 0.44 -30.38
N ALA A 640 -17.23 -0.15 -31.55
CA ALA A 640 -16.27 -0.89 -32.33
C ALA A 640 -15.19 0.01 -32.98
N LYS A 641 -15.54 1.20 -33.43
CA LYS A 641 -14.58 2.22 -33.91
C LYS A 641 -13.72 2.78 -32.79
N GLU A 642 -14.33 3.11 -31.65
CA GLU A 642 -13.62 3.57 -30.44
C GLU A 642 -12.63 2.52 -29.93
N GLN A 643 -13.03 1.24 -29.98
CA GLN A 643 -12.22 0.09 -29.56
C GLN A 643 -11.30 -0.44 -30.67
N VAL A 644 -11.26 0.21 -31.85
CA VAL A 644 -10.44 -0.19 -33.02
C VAL A 644 -10.68 -1.64 -33.46
N ILE A 645 -11.93 -2.12 -33.34
CA ILE A 645 -12.36 -3.43 -33.83
C ILE A 645 -12.55 -3.39 -35.34
N ILE A 646 -13.04 -2.26 -35.84
CA ILE A 646 -13.33 -2.00 -37.25
C ILE A 646 -12.85 -0.62 -37.68
#